data_4f40823f2159a29793d711db7ee676b3
#
_entry.id   4f40823f2159a29793d711db7ee676b3
#
_cell.length_a   1.000
_cell.length_b   1.000
_cell.length_c   1.000
_cell.angle_alpha   90.00
_cell.angle_beta   90.00
_cell.angle_gamma   90.00
#
_symmetry.space_group_name_H-M   'P 1'
#
loop_
_entity.id
_entity.type
_entity.pdbx_description
1 polymer ?
#
loop_
_entity_poly.entity_id
_entity_poly.type
_entity_poly.pdbx_seq_one_letter_code
_entity_poly.pdbx_strand_id
1 'polypeptide(L)'
;MAKKYCYLFSEGNANMRELLGGKGANLAEMTNIGLPVPQGFTITTEACTQYYEDGREINPEIMDEINQYIVKMEEITGKKFGDKQNPLLVSVRSGARASMPGMMDTILNLGLNEDVVDTIATQSGNPRWAWDCYRRFIQMYSDVVMEVGKKYFEELIDEMKTKKGVTQDVELDADDLKELASQFKAEYKAKIGEDFPTDPKEQLMGAIKAVFRSWDNPRANVYRRDNDIPYSWGTAVNVQSMAFGNMGDDCGTGVAFTRDPATGAKGLFGEFLTNAQGEDVVAGVRTPMHIQEMEQKFPEAFAQFTQVCQTLENHYRDMQDMEFTVEHGKLFMLQTRNGKRTAQAALKIACDLVDEGMRTEEEAVAMIDPRNLDTLLHPQFDAAAIKAATPAGKGLGASPGAACGKVVFTADDAVEWNERGEKVVLVRLETSPEDITGMKASQGILTVRGGMTSHAAVVARGMVTCCVSGCGDIVMDEANKQFTLAGKTYHEGDYISIDGSTGNIYDGIIATQDATISGDFGRIMGWADKFRVLKVRTNADTPADAKKARELGAEGIGLCRTEHMFFEEDRIAAFREMICSDTVEEREAALEKILPYQQGDFEKLYEALEGCPVTIRFLDPPLHEFVPTEEEDIEKLAKAQGKSVEQIKAIIASLHEFNPMMGHRGLRLAVTYPEIAKMQTKAVIRAAINVQKAHPDWTVAPEIMIPLSCDAKELKYVKDIVVATADAEIKAAGSDMKYEVGTMIEIPRAALTAGEIAKEAEFFCFGTNDLTQMTYGFSRDDAGKFLNAYYDAKIFENDPFAKLDRDGVGQLMQMAVKNGKATRPQLHCGICGEHGGDPSSVEFCHQIGLDYVSCSPFRVPIARLAAAQAAIAEKNA
;
A
#
# COMPACT_ATOMS: atom_id res chain seq x y z
N MET A 1 -3.06 39.13 12.33
CA MET A 1 -1.64 39.10 11.97
C MET A 1 -1.51 38.57 10.56
N ALA A 2 -0.64 39.17 9.73
CA ALA A 2 -0.37 38.65 8.39
C ALA A 2 0.24 37.23 8.48
N LYS A 3 -0.18 36.34 7.58
CA LYS A 3 0.31 34.96 7.55
C LYS A 3 1.76 34.95 7.09
N LYS A 4 2.60 34.11 7.74
CA LYS A 4 4.01 33.97 7.39
C LYS A 4 4.20 32.78 6.45
N TYR A 5 4.81 33.00 5.29
CA TYR A 5 5.01 31.99 4.25
C TYR A 5 6.47 31.53 4.08
N CYS A 6 7.43 32.26 4.66
CA CYS A 6 8.85 31.91 4.56
C CYS A 6 9.49 31.83 5.95
N TYR A 7 10.43 30.89 6.10
CA TYR A 7 11.20 30.69 7.34
C TYR A 7 12.66 30.45 6.99
N LEU A 8 13.57 31.23 7.59
CA LEU A 8 14.99 30.87 7.56
C LEU A 8 15.18 29.52 8.25
N PHE A 9 16.24 28.78 7.89
CA PHE A 9 16.53 27.54 8.61
C PHE A 9 16.71 27.78 10.12
N SER A 10 17.30 28.92 10.51
CA SER A 10 17.44 29.30 11.91
C SER A 10 16.13 29.65 12.62
N GLU A 11 15.05 29.86 11.88
CA GLU A 11 13.73 30.20 12.43
C GLU A 11 12.81 28.96 12.60
N GLY A 12 13.20 27.81 12.05
CA GLY A 12 12.42 26.58 12.09
C GLY A 12 12.99 25.51 13.02
N ASN A 13 12.29 24.40 13.12
CA ASN A 13 12.75 23.22 13.88
C ASN A 13 12.04 21.94 13.36
N ALA A 14 12.44 20.77 13.88
CA ALA A 14 11.91 19.47 13.48
C ALA A 14 10.41 19.30 13.71
N ASN A 15 9.81 20.04 14.63
CA ASN A 15 8.37 19.97 14.95
C ASN A 15 7.49 20.72 13.94
N MET A 16 8.09 21.44 13.02
CA MET A 16 7.39 22.22 11.99
C MET A 16 7.25 21.48 10.66
N ARG A 17 7.25 20.17 10.70
CA ARG A 17 7.20 19.32 9.50
C ARG A 17 5.96 19.56 8.64
N GLU A 18 4.82 19.88 9.25
CA GLU A 18 3.59 20.18 8.51
C GLU A 18 3.73 21.44 7.64
N LEU A 19 4.46 22.42 8.13
CA LEU A 19 4.63 23.71 7.48
C LEU A 19 5.85 23.76 6.56
N LEU A 20 6.97 23.17 7.01
CA LEU A 20 8.26 23.24 6.32
C LEU A 20 8.54 22.00 5.43
N GLY A 21 7.69 20.99 5.50
CA GLY A 21 7.97 19.70 4.90
C GLY A 21 9.06 18.94 5.67
N GLY A 22 9.33 17.69 5.26
CA GLY A 22 10.36 16.88 5.94
C GLY A 22 11.76 17.43 5.76
N LYS A 23 12.14 17.82 4.56
CA LYS A 23 13.48 18.36 4.26
C LYS A 23 13.71 19.70 4.96
N GLY A 24 12.76 20.62 4.87
CA GLY A 24 12.89 21.96 5.49
C GLY A 24 12.99 21.90 7.01
N ALA A 25 12.17 21.07 7.64
CA ALA A 25 12.21 20.86 9.08
C ALA A 25 13.56 20.30 9.55
N ASN A 26 14.10 19.33 8.81
CA ASN A 26 15.39 18.72 9.14
C ASN A 26 16.58 19.65 8.87
N LEU A 27 16.53 20.46 7.81
CA LEU A 27 17.55 21.50 7.57
C LEU A 27 17.56 22.53 8.71
N ALA A 28 16.39 22.94 9.16
CA ALA A 28 16.24 23.85 10.30
C ALA A 28 16.80 23.22 11.58
N GLU A 29 16.46 21.97 11.86
CA GLU A 29 16.92 21.24 13.05
C GLU A 29 18.44 21.08 13.06
N MET A 30 19.04 20.67 11.94
CA MET A 30 20.49 20.55 11.81
C MET A 30 21.19 21.91 12.03
N THR A 31 20.61 22.98 11.52
CA THR A 31 21.13 24.35 11.74
C THR A 31 21.09 24.70 13.23
N ASN A 32 19.99 24.42 13.90
CA ASN A 32 19.81 24.77 15.32
C ASN A 32 20.73 23.98 16.26
N ILE A 33 21.07 22.75 15.93
CA ILE A 33 22.02 21.95 16.72
C ILE A 33 23.49 22.20 16.34
N GLY A 34 23.75 23.16 15.47
CA GLY A 34 25.09 23.63 15.16
C GLY A 34 25.84 22.86 14.11
N LEU A 35 25.17 22.05 13.28
CA LEU A 35 25.81 21.32 12.19
C LEU A 35 26.08 22.23 10.98
N PRO A 36 27.10 21.88 10.16
CA PRO A 36 27.49 22.71 9.03
C PRO A 36 26.51 22.55 7.85
N VAL A 37 25.46 23.38 7.85
CA VAL A 37 24.43 23.37 6.80
C VAL A 37 24.56 24.63 5.95
N PRO A 38 24.60 24.54 4.62
CA PRO A 38 24.50 25.72 3.77
C PRO A 38 23.19 26.45 4.09
N GLN A 39 23.28 27.76 4.36
CA GLN A 39 22.13 28.53 4.82
C GLN A 39 21.07 28.75 3.75
N GLY A 40 19.86 28.98 4.17
CA GLY A 40 18.74 29.16 3.26
C GLY A 40 17.42 29.39 4.00
N PHE A 41 16.33 29.33 3.26
CA PHE A 41 14.99 29.46 3.81
C PHE A 41 14.03 28.48 3.14
N THR A 42 12.93 28.22 3.82
CA THR A 42 11.86 27.36 3.32
C THR A 42 10.61 28.19 3.03
N ILE A 43 10.03 28.00 1.84
CA ILE A 43 8.71 28.51 1.49
C ILE A 43 7.71 27.43 1.87
N THR A 44 6.71 27.76 2.66
CA THR A 44 5.85 26.81 3.36
C THR A 44 4.91 26.04 2.45
N THR A 45 4.41 24.91 2.95
CA THR A 45 3.34 24.13 2.30
C THR A 45 2.06 24.96 2.12
N GLU A 46 1.81 25.91 3.01
CA GLU A 46 0.66 26.82 2.90
C GLU A 46 0.79 27.77 1.71
N ALA A 47 1.99 28.15 1.33
CA ALA A 47 2.23 28.92 0.09
C ALA A 47 1.88 28.09 -1.14
N CYS A 48 2.14 26.78 -1.11
CA CYS A 48 1.75 25.85 -2.19
C CYS A 48 0.23 25.77 -2.31
N THR A 49 -0.49 25.57 -1.22
CA THR A 49 -1.95 25.50 -1.25
C THR A 49 -2.57 26.82 -1.72
N GLN A 50 -2.01 27.94 -1.30
CA GLN A 50 -2.44 29.25 -1.78
C GLN A 50 -2.19 29.44 -3.27
N TYR A 51 -1.09 28.93 -3.80
CA TYR A 51 -0.80 28.94 -5.24
C TYR A 51 -1.92 28.26 -6.04
N TYR A 52 -2.43 27.12 -5.58
CA TYR A 52 -3.53 26.43 -6.24
C TYR A 52 -4.87 27.16 -6.08
N GLU A 53 -5.15 27.74 -4.91
CA GLU A 53 -6.33 28.56 -4.67
C GLU A 53 -6.37 29.81 -5.57
N ASP A 54 -5.20 30.38 -5.83
CA ASP A 54 -5.05 31.58 -6.70
C ASP A 54 -4.92 31.22 -8.20
N GLY A 55 -5.33 30.04 -8.59
CA GLY A 55 -5.34 29.63 -10.01
C GLY A 55 -3.97 29.35 -10.60
N ARG A 56 -3.08 28.74 -9.82
CA ARG A 56 -1.70 28.39 -10.18
C ARG A 56 -0.82 29.62 -10.43
N GLU A 57 -1.00 30.62 -9.58
CA GLU A 57 -0.17 31.83 -9.55
C GLU A 57 0.29 32.12 -8.13
N ILE A 58 1.49 32.65 -8.01
CA ILE A 58 2.02 33.14 -6.72
C ILE A 58 1.52 34.57 -6.52
N ASN A 59 0.76 34.81 -5.46
CA ASN A 59 0.21 36.15 -5.22
C ASN A 59 1.32 37.15 -4.82
N PRO A 60 1.07 38.45 -4.97
CA PRO A 60 2.07 39.49 -4.69
C PRO A 60 2.59 39.48 -3.25
N GLU A 61 1.79 39.14 -2.27
CA GLU A 61 2.18 39.06 -0.84
C GLU A 61 3.25 37.97 -0.61
N ILE A 62 3.04 36.77 -1.17
CA ILE A 62 4.02 35.68 -1.09
C ILE A 62 5.27 36.05 -1.87
N MET A 63 5.13 36.63 -3.04
CA MET A 63 6.25 37.05 -3.88
C MET A 63 7.15 38.07 -3.16
N ASP A 64 6.55 39.07 -2.52
CA ASP A 64 7.28 40.08 -1.73
C ASP A 64 8.02 39.45 -0.57
N GLU A 65 7.39 38.50 0.11
CA GLU A 65 8.03 37.80 1.24
C GLU A 65 9.22 36.96 0.76
N ILE A 66 9.09 36.26 -0.37
CA ILE A 66 10.22 35.53 -0.98
C ILE A 66 11.38 36.46 -1.27
N ASN A 67 11.12 37.63 -1.87
CA ASN A 67 12.15 38.61 -2.16
C ASN A 67 12.83 39.14 -0.88
N GLN A 68 12.07 39.38 0.18
CA GLN A 68 12.62 39.78 1.49
C GLN A 68 13.56 38.71 2.06
N TYR A 69 13.20 37.42 1.93
CA TYR A 69 14.02 36.31 2.42
C TYR A 69 15.28 36.08 1.58
N ILE A 70 15.25 36.38 0.28
CA ILE A 70 16.46 36.42 -0.53
C ILE A 70 17.43 37.48 0.01
N VAL A 71 16.95 38.67 0.38
CA VAL A 71 17.78 39.70 0.99
C VAL A 71 18.37 39.21 2.31
N LYS A 72 17.60 38.51 3.12
CA LYS A 72 18.12 37.94 4.39
C LYS A 72 19.21 36.90 4.13
N MET A 73 19.05 36.06 3.10
CA MET A 73 20.11 35.11 2.69
C MET A 73 21.40 35.86 2.27
N GLU A 74 21.24 36.93 1.52
CA GLU A 74 22.36 37.73 1.07
C GLU A 74 23.14 38.29 2.28
N GLU A 75 22.45 38.77 3.30
CA GLU A 75 23.05 39.23 4.55
C GLU A 75 23.79 38.12 5.31
N ILE A 76 23.19 36.91 5.38
CA ILE A 76 23.81 35.79 6.10
C ILE A 76 25.05 35.26 5.36
N THR A 77 24.99 35.13 4.03
CA THR A 77 26.07 34.56 3.23
C THR A 77 27.16 35.56 2.87
N GLY A 78 26.88 36.86 2.94
CA GLY A 78 27.76 37.90 2.47
C GLY A 78 27.89 37.97 0.97
N LYS A 79 27.04 37.27 0.26
CA LYS A 79 26.97 37.21 -1.22
C LYS A 79 25.66 37.78 -1.71
N LYS A 80 25.59 38.20 -2.95
CA LYS A 80 24.40 38.88 -3.49
C LYS A 80 23.88 38.10 -4.70
N PHE A 81 22.57 37.83 -4.70
CA PHE A 81 21.90 37.08 -5.76
C PHE A 81 21.85 37.94 -7.04
N GLY A 82 22.46 37.44 -8.12
CA GLY A 82 22.56 38.15 -9.36
C GLY A 82 23.68 39.18 -9.48
N ASP A 83 24.53 39.26 -8.46
CA ASP A 83 25.67 40.21 -8.49
C ASP A 83 26.77 39.74 -9.41
N LYS A 84 27.36 40.69 -10.14
CA LYS A 84 28.52 40.45 -11.01
C LYS A 84 29.85 40.38 -10.29
N GLN A 85 29.90 40.81 -9.00
CA GLN A 85 31.14 40.87 -8.23
C GLN A 85 31.27 39.74 -7.21
N ASN A 86 30.20 39.47 -6.47
CA ASN A 86 30.19 38.41 -5.45
C ASN A 86 28.85 37.70 -5.49
N PRO A 87 28.66 36.83 -6.50
CA PRO A 87 27.35 36.22 -6.73
C PRO A 87 26.99 35.12 -5.71
N LEU A 88 25.73 35.16 -5.27
CA LEU A 88 25.08 34.06 -4.55
C LEU A 88 24.44 33.14 -5.57
N LEU A 89 24.75 31.85 -5.51
CA LEU A 89 24.08 30.80 -6.26
C LEU A 89 23.25 29.96 -5.29
N VAL A 90 22.06 29.59 -5.69
CA VAL A 90 21.13 28.83 -4.85
C VAL A 90 20.59 27.59 -5.56
N SER A 91 20.20 26.61 -4.74
CA SER A 91 19.38 25.50 -5.20
C SER A 91 17.93 25.71 -4.78
N VAL A 92 17.01 25.14 -5.56
CA VAL A 92 15.58 25.06 -5.22
C VAL A 92 15.21 23.60 -5.17
N ARG A 93 14.73 23.15 -4.02
CA ARG A 93 14.37 21.74 -3.79
C ARG A 93 12.97 21.64 -3.24
N SER A 94 12.21 20.64 -3.69
CA SER A 94 10.93 20.30 -3.11
C SER A 94 11.10 19.66 -1.73
N GLY A 95 10.06 19.76 -0.90
CA GLY A 95 10.03 19.09 0.39
C GLY A 95 8.61 18.90 0.89
N ALA A 96 8.01 17.75 0.59
CA ALA A 96 6.71 17.40 1.11
C ALA A 96 6.83 16.89 2.56
N ARG A 97 5.70 16.90 3.28
CA ARG A 97 5.61 16.35 4.64
C ARG A 97 6.01 14.88 4.68
N ALA A 98 5.58 14.10 3.69
CA ALA A 98 5.99 12.71 3.48
C ALA A 98 6.99 12.61 2.32
N SER A 99 7.93 11.69 2.42
CA SER A 99 8.92 11.46 1.35
C SER A 99 8.23 10.91 0.09
N MET A 100 8.52 11.55 -1.06
CA MET A 100 8.01 11.16 -2.38
C MET A 100 9.18 11.03 -3.37
N PRO A 101 9.94 9.91 -3.33
CA PRO A 101 11.16 9.78 -4.14
C PRO A 101 10.88 9.83 -5.63
N GLY A 102 11.67 10.63 -6.35
CA GLY A 102 11.57 10.74 -7.81
C GLY A 102 10.31 11.42 -8.34
N MET A 103 9.43 11.89 -7.46
CA MET A 103 8.17 12.54 -7.86
C MET A 103 8.28 14.06 -7.96
N MET A 104 9.28 14.63 -7.31
CA MET A 104 9.44 16.08 -7.17
C MET A 104 10.88 16.49 -7.43
N ASP A 105 11.05 17.69 -7.91
CA ASP A 105 12.24 18.14 -8.62
C ASP A 105 13.20 18.99 -7.80
N THR A 106 14.48 18.97 -8.23
CA THR A 106 15.55 19.82 -7.72
C THR A 106 16.14 20.64 -8.86
N ILE A 107 16.36 21.92 -8.65
CA ILE A 107 17.06 22.79 -9.59
C ILE A 107 18.30 23.36 -8.88
N LEU A 108 19.48 23.18 -9.47
CA LEU A 108 20.74 23.65 -8.92
C LEU A 108 21.25 24.87 -9.70
N ASN A 109 22.16 25.63 -9.09
CA ASN A 109 22.91 26.70 -9.70
C ASN A 109 22.07 27.89 -10.20
N LEU A 110 20.94 28.17 -9.57
CA LEU A 110 20.14 29.35 -9.89
C LEU A 110 20.93 30.63 -9.59
N GLY A 111 20.82 31.57 -10.48
CA GLY A 111 21.56 32.82 -10.45
C GLY A 111 22.63 32.95 -11.52
N LEU A 112 22.86 31.87 -12.29
CA LEU A 112 23.83 31.88 -13.36
C LEU A 112 23.29 32.53 -14.64
N ASN A 113 24.15 33.36 -15.22
CA ASN A 113 24.03 33.92 -16.54
C ASN A 113 25.47 34.14 -17.10
N GLU A 114 25.60 34.69 -18.28
CA GLU A 114 26.90 34.87 -18.92
C GLU A 114 27.87 35.69 -18.04
N ASP A 115 27.40 36.78 -17.44
CA ASP A 115 28.24 37.63 -16.59
C ASP A 115 28.67 36.96 -15.30
N VAL A 116 27.75 36.22 -14.66
CA VAL A 116 28.03 35.51 -13.40
C VAL A 116 29.00 34.36 -13.63
N VAL A 117 28.82 33.62 -14.74
CA VAL A 117 29.74 32.52 -15.10
C VAL A 117 31.16 33.02 -15.25
N ASP A 118 31.37 34.12 -15.97
CA ASP A 118 32.69 34.73 -16.13
C ASP A 118 33.29 35.16 -14.79
N THR A 119 32.47 35.71 -13.90
CA THR A 119 32.90 36.11 -12.58
C THR A 119 33.37 34.93 -11.74
N ILE A 120 32.58 33.86 -11.64
CA ILE A 120 32.94 32.69 -10.83
C ILE A 120 34.10 31.91 -11.46
N ALA A 121 34.25 31.90 -12.77
CA ALA A 121 35.40 31.35 -13.46
C ALA A 121 36.68 32.05 -13.07
N THR A 122 36.69 33.39 -13.07
CA THR A 122 37.83 34.22 -12.67
C THR A 122 38.14 34.10 -11.18
N GLN A 123 37.16 34.23 -10.32
CA GLN A 123 37.36 34.17 -8.87
C GLN A 123 37.82 32.82 -8.35
N SER A 124 37.34 31.73 -8.93
CA SER A 124 37.75 30.38 -8.54
C SER A 124 39.04 29.93 -9.17
N GLY A 125 39.46 30.58 -10.25
CA GLY A 125 40.57 30.10 -11.08
C GLY A 125 40.25 28.76 -11.76
N ASN A 126 38.97 28.39 -11.85
CA ASN A 126 38.54 27.13 -12.45
C ASN A 126 37.40 27.35 -13.47
N PRO A 127 37.76 27.78 -14.69
CA PRO A 127 36.76 28.02 -15.75
C PRO A 127 35.95 26.79 -16.12
N ARG A 128 36.59 25.61 -16.07
CA ARG A 128 35.92 24.37 -16.40
C ARG A 128 34.73 24.14 -15.43
N TRP A 129 34.95 24.28 -14.12
CA TRP A 129 33.91 24.16 -13.15
C TRP A 129 32.76 25.15 -13.37
N ALA A 130 33.11 26.41 -13.65
CA ALA A 130 32.09 27.45 -13.86
C ALA A 130 31.17 27.13 -15.05
N TRP A 131 31.78 26.76 -16.18
CA TRP A 131 31.01 26.42 -17.38
C TRP A 131 30.27 25.10 -17.25
N ASP A 132 30.79 24.14 -16.49
CA ASP A 132 30.06 22.91 -16.15
C ASP A 132 28.82 23.22 -15.32
N CYS A 133 28.92 24.10 -14.33
CA CYS A 133 27.78 24.58 -13.54
C CYS A 133 26.70 25.23 -14.41
N TYR A 134 27.11 26.04 -15.38
CA TYR A 134 26.17 26.74 -16.26
C TYR A 134 25.48 25.77 -17.23
N ARG A 135 26.20 24.86 -17.85
CA ARG A 135 25.57 23.88 -18.75
C ARG A 135 24.60 22.98 -17.99
N ARG A 136 24.94 22.56 -16.75
CA ARG A 136 24.06 21.77 -15.86
C ARG A 136 22.81 22.55 -15.51
N PHE A 137 22.95 23.82 -15.21
CA PHE A 137 21.81 24.69 -14.89
C PHE A 137 20.86 24.83 -16.08
N ILE A 138 21.37 25.09 -17.26
CA ILE A 138 20.54 25.21 -18.48
C ILE A 138 19.80 23.92 -18.74
N GLN A 139 20.47 22.78 -18.66
CA GLN A 139 19.85 21.46 -18.85
C GLN A 139 18.75 21.21 -17.83
N MET A 140 19.06 21.40 -16.56
CA MET A 140 18.14 21.13 -15.46
C MET A 140 16.93 22.07 -15.47
N TYR A 141 17.15 23.36 -15.73
CA TYR A 141 16.07 24.34 -15.85
C TYR A 141 15.16 24.00 -17.05
N SER A 142 15.75 23.65 -18.17
CA SER A 142 15.01 23.29 -19.38
C SER A 142 14.18 22.02 -19.17
N ASP A 143 14.75 21.00 -18.54
CA ASP A 143 14.06 19.73 -18.26
C ASP A 143 12.95 19.90 -17.20
N VAL A 144 13.30 20.46 -16.07
CA VAL A 144 12.43 20.52 -14.89
C VAL A 144 11.41 21.66 -14.97
N VAL A 145 11.85 22.87 -15.28
CA VAL A 145 10.98 24.06 -15.26
C VAL A 145 10.15 24.14 -16.53
N MET A 146 10.76 23.89 -17.68
CA MET A 146 10.14 24.07 -18.98
C MET A 146 9.69 22.78 -19.66
N GLU A 147 9.95 21.64 -19.05
CA GLU A 147 9.49 20.31 -19.51
C GLU A 147 9.98 19.94 -20.94
N VAL A 148 11.16 20.41 -21.30
CA VAL A 148 11.75 20.15 -22.64
C VAL A 148 12.23 18.70 -22.77
N GLY A 149 12.62 18.07 -21.68
CA GLY A 149 13.19 16.73 -21.68
C GLY A 149 14.71 16.71 -21.81
N LYS A 150 15.36 16.03 -20.86
CA LYS A 150 16.84 16.02 -20.77
C LYS A 150 17.53 15.30 -21.93
N LYS A 151 16.85 14.40 -22.63
CA LYS A 151 17.42 13.58 -23.72
C LYS A 151 18.04 14.43 -24.82
N TYR A 152 17.43 15.56 -25.15
CA TYR A 152 17.95 16.46 -26.20
C TYR A 152 19.30 17.05 -25.84
N PHE A 153 19.51 17.33 -24.57
CA PHE A 153 20.76 17.86 -24.04
C PHE A 153 21.82 16.77 -23.87
N GLU A 154 21.40 15.57 -23.44
CA GLU A 154 22.29 14.40 -23.36
C GLU A 154 22.86 14.02 -24.73
N GLU A 155 22.06 14.09 -25.78
CA GLU A 155 22.48 13.87 -27.16
C GLU A 155 23.58 14.86 -27.58
N LEU A 156 23.44 16.13 -27.22
CA LEU A 156 24.46 17.16 -27.51
C LEU A 156 25.77 16.89 -26.75
N ILE A 157 25.69 16.43 -25.52
CA ILE A 157 26.87 16.03 -24.73
C ILE A 157 27.57 14.84 -25.39
N ASP A 158 26.83 13.84 -25.83
CA ASP A 158 27.36 12.63 -26.45
C ASP A 158 28.03 12.96 -27.79
N GLU A 159 27.43 13.85 -28.58
CA GLU A 159 28.03 14.36 -29.83
C GLU A 159 29.36 15.09 -29.56
N MET A 160 29.43 15.92 -28.53
CA MET A 160 30.64 16.60 -28.13
C MET A 160 31.75 15.63 -27.69
N LYS A 161 31.39 14.63 -26.88
CA LYS A 161 32.31 13.57 -26.45
C LYS A 161 32.88 12.80 -27.65
N THR A 162 32.03 12.44 -28.61
CA THR A 162 32.43 11.74 -29.82
C THR A 162 33.40 12.60 -30.66
N LYS A 163 33.07 13.88 -30.83
CA LYS A 163 33.88 14.83 -31.56
C LYS A 163 35.29 15.01 -30.95
N LYS A 164 35.36 14.96 -29.60
CA LYS A 164 36.61 15.10 -28.83
C LYS A 164 37.35 13.78 -28.58
N GLY A 165 36.73 12.66 -28.88
CA GLY A 165 37.30 11.33 -28.64
C GLY A 165 37.39 10.94 -27.17
N VAL A 166 36.51 11.45 -26.31
CA VAL A 166 36.44 11.19 -24.87
C VAL A 166 35.18 10.41 -24.52
N THR A 167 35.19 9.74 -23.37
CA THR A 167 34.07 8.92 -22.91
C THR A 167 33.34 9.45 -21.66
N GLN A 168 34.02 10.31 -20.89
CA GLN A 168 33.52 10.85 -19.61
C GLN A 168 33.33 12.37 -19.72
N ASP A 169 32.29 12.87 -19.07
CA ASP A 169 31.98 14.31 -18.98
C ASP A 169 33.15 15.09 -18.37
N VAL A 170 33.84 14.51 -17.40
CA VAL A 170 34.98 15.12 -16.70
C VAL A 170 36.19 15.36 -17.62
N GLU A 171 36.25 14.71 -18.79
CA GLU A 171 37.31 14.85 -19.78
C GLU A 171 37.10 16.04 -20.73
N LEU A 172 35.88 16.65 -20.69
CA LEU A 172 35.62 17.87 -21.47
C LEU A 172 36.28 19.08 -20.79
N ASP A 173 36.90 19.93 -21.58
CA ASP A 173 37.54 21.14 -21.07
C ASP A 173 36.58 22.34 -20.98
N ALA A 174 37.07 23.49 -20.48
CA ALA A 174 36.29 24.69 -20.31
C ALA A 174 35.68 25.22 -21.63
N ASP A 175 36.42 25.16 -22.70
CA ASP A 175 35.96 25.63 -24.02
C ASP A 175 34.88 24.71 -24.59
N ASP A 176 35.00 23.38 -24.37
CA ASP A 176 33.99 22.41 -24.76
C ASP A 176 32.69 22.68 -24.02
N LEU A 177 32.75 22.91 -22.71
CA LEU A 177 31.58 23.17 -21.87
C LEU A 177 30.94 24.52 -22.17
N LYS A 178 31.74 25.52 -22.54
CA LYS A 178 31.25 26.82 -23.01
C LYS A 178 30.44 26.67 -24.31
N GLU A 179 30.97 25.87 -25.26
CA GLU A 179 30.29 25.56 -26.50
C GLU A 179 28.98 24.80 -26.24
N LEU A 180 29.00 23.79 -25.33
CA LEU A 180 27.81 23.06 -24.92
C LEU A 180 26.75 23.97 -24.30
N ALA A 181 27.13 24.90 -23.45
CA ALA A 181 26.23 25.88 -22.89
C ALA A 181 25.53 26.71 -23.97
N SER A 182 26.27 27.13 -24.98
CA SER A 182 25.73 27.83 -26.14
C SER A 182 24.74 26.96 -26.93
N GLN A 183 25.10 25.69 -27.16
CA GLN A 183 24.22 24.73 -27.85
C GLN A 183 22.96 24.45 -27.05
N PHE A 184 23.06 24.35 -25.75
CA PHE A 184 21.93 24.15 -24.87
C PHE A 184 20.95 25.33 -24.90
N LYS A 185 21.46 26.55 -24.90
CA LYS A 185 20.65 27.75 -25.02
C LYS A 185 19.94 27.82 -26.38
N ALA A 186 20.61 27.41 -27.45
CA ALA A 186 20.02 27.30 -28.77
C ALA A 186 18.89 26.26 -28.83
N GLU A 187 19.12 25.10 -28.20
CA GLU A 187 18.08 24.04 -28.06
C GLU A 187 16.88 24.51 -27.26
N TYR A 188 17.11 25.21 -26.15
CA TYR A 188 16.05 25.83 -25.36
C TYR A 188 15.19 26.79 -26.22
N LYS A 189 15.85 27.69 -26.96
CA LYS A 189 15.15 28.63 -27.83
C LYS A 189 14.37 27.93 -28.95
N ALA A 190 14.93 26.88 -29.51
CA ALA A 190 14.27 26.11 -30.57
C ALA A 190 12.99 25.41 -30.04
N LYS A 191 13.02 24.91 -28.81
CA LYS A 191 11.88 24.20 -28.21
C LYS A 191 10.86 25.12 -27.57
N ILE A 192 11.28 26.23 -26.95
CA ILE A 192 10.43 27.12 -26.17
C ILE A 192 10.00 28.36 -26.98
N GLY A 193 10.81 28.80 -27.91
CA GLY A 193 10.54 30.00 -28.71
C GLY A 193 11.05 31.32 -28.10
N GLU A 194 11.63 31.27 -26.91
CA GLU A 194 12.18 32.41 -26.18
C GLU A 194 13.61 32.15 -25.78
N ASP A 195 14.37 33.21 -25.51
CA ASP A 195 15.76 33.09 -25.00
C ASP A 195 15.75 32.53 -23.58
N PHE A 196 16.79 31.77 -23.23
CA PHE A 196 16.99 31.28 -21.88
C PHE A 196 17.05 32.46 -20.89
N PRO A 197 16.29 32.40 -19.75
CA PRO A 197 16.21 33.52 -18.81
C PRO A 197 17.56 33.86 -18.19
N THR A 198 17.95 35.13 -18.22
CA THR A 198 19.18 35.66 -17.66
C THR A 198 19.00 36.39 -16.35
N ASP A 199 17.77 36.81 -16.02
CA ASP A 199 17.43 37.46 -14.74
C ASP A 199 17.35 36.41 -13.63
N PRO A 200 18.22 36.44 -12.61
CA PRO A 200 18.16 35.51 -11.50
C PRO A 200 16.82 35.42 -10.80
N LYS A 201 16.12 36.52 -10.63
CA LYS A 201 14.78 36.53 -9.99
C LYS A 201 13.73 35.81 -10.83
N GLU A 202 13.78 36.00 -12.14
CA GLU A 202 12.89 35.26 -13.07
C GLU A 202 13.19 33.76 -13.01
N GLN A 203 14.47 33.37 -13.00
CA GLN A 203 14.89 31.99 -12.84
C GLN A 203 14.37 31.38 -11.54
N LEU A 204 14.51 32.08 -10.45
CA LEU A 204 14.06 31.64 -9.11
C LEU A 204 12.55 31.45 -9.07
N MET A 205 11.80 32.41 -9.57
CA MET A 205 10.33 32.32 -9.58
C MET A 205 9.84 31.20 -10.47
N GLY A 206 10.48 30.98 -11.61
CA GLY A 206 10.20 29.87 -12.50
C GLY A 206 10.45 28.52 -11.82
N ALA A 207 11.55 28.40 -11.10
CA ALA A 207 11.88 27.18 -10.33
C ALA A 207 10.90 26.92 -9.19
N ILE A 208 10.49 27.93 -8.45
CA ILE A 208 9.51 27.82 -7.35
C ILE A 208 8.15 27.35 -7.88
N LYS A 209 7.68 27.98 -8.97
CA LYS A 209 6.43 27.59 -9.64
C LYS A 209 6.48 26.16 -10.14
N ALA A 210 7.62 25.73 -10.68
CA ALA A 210 7.81 24.37 -11.16
C ALA A 210 7.69 23.34 -10.01
N VAL A 211 8.24 23.63 -8.84
CA VAL A 211 8.11 22.77 -7.66
C VAL A 211 6.66 22.72 -7.19
N PHE A 212 5.97 23.82 -7.10
CA PHE A 212 4.55 23.83 -6.74
C PHE A 212 3.70 23.04 -7.76
N ARG A 213 3.97 23.23 -9.04
CA ARG A 213 3.28 22.51 -10.12
C ARG A 213 3.51 21.00 -10.06
N SER A 214 4.69 20.57 -9.65
CA SER A 214 5.02 19.13 -9.55
C SER A 214 4.16 18.38 -8.54
N TRP A 215 3.60 19.08 -7.55
CA TRP A 215 2.68 18.49 -6.58
C TRP A 215 1.44 17.87 -7.23
N ASP A 216 0.96 18.45 -8.33
CA ASP A 216 -0.23 18.01 -9.04
C ASP A 216 0.08 17.30 -10.37
N ASN A 217 1.27 16.77 -10.55
CA ASN A 217 1.54 15.99 -11.76
C ASN A 217 0.93 14.57 -11.65
N PRO A 218 0.67 13.89 -12.78
CA PRO A 218 0.01 12.58 -12.76
C PRO A 218 0.72 11.53 -11.89
N ARG A 219 2.06 11.45 -11.96
CA ARG A 219 2.84 10.50 -11.16
C ARG A 219 2.74 10.79 -9.65
N ALA A 220 2.82 12.06 -9.28
CA ALA A 220 2.68 12.46 -7.89
C ALA A 220 1.28 12.16 -7.35
N ASN A 221 0.24 12.37 -8.15
CA ASN A 221 -1.14 12.06 -7.79
C ASN A 221 -1.34 10.57 -7.51
N VAL A 222 -0.80 9.71 -8.36
CA VAL A 222 -0.85 8.25 -8.17
C VAL A 222 -0.08 7.84 -6.89
N TYR A 223 1.14 8.36 -6.74
CA TYR A 223 1.95 8.05 -5.56
C TYR A 223 1.27 8.45 -4.25
N ARG A 224 0.67 9.64 -4.22
CA ARG A 224 -0.05 10.10 -3.04
C ARG A 224 -1.24 9.21 -2.71
N ARG A 225 -2.00 8.80 -3.71
CA ARG A 225 -3.13 7.88 -3.54
C ARG A 225 -2.67 6.56 -2.94
N ASP A 226 -1.61 5.98 -3.50
CA ASP A 226 -1.07 4.69 -3.07
C ASP A 226 -0.47 4.73 -1.65
N ASN A 227 -0.05 5.91 -1.18
CA ASN A 227 0.61 6.09 0.11
C ASN A 227 -0.21 6.91 1.12
N ASP A 228 -1.50 7.10 0.86
CA ASP A 228 -2.42 7.83 1.76
C ASP A 228 -1.94 9.24 2.13
N ILE A 229 -1.38 9.96 1.16
CA ILE A 229 -0.91 11.34 1.35
C ILE A 229 -1.99 12.31 0.84
N PRO A 230 -2.65 13.09 1.73
CA PRO A 230 -3.70 14.01 1.32
C PRO A 230 -3.19 15.12 0.37
N TYR A 231 -3.96 15.42 -0.64
CA TYR A 231 -3.65 16.51 -1.57
C TYR A 231 -3.50 17.86 -0.85
N SER A 232 -4.28 18.09 0.20
CA SER A 232 -4.28 19.32 0.98
C SER A 232 -2.96 19.63 1.70
N TRP A 233 -2.07 18.62 1.83
CA TRP A 233 -0.78 18.85 2.50
C TRP A 233 0.14 19.79 1.72
N GLY A 234 0.12 19.73 0.38
CA GLY A 234 1.03 20.52 -0.44
C GLY A 234 2.51 20.15 -0.27
N THR A 235 3.37 20.87 -0.96
CA THR A 235 4.82 20.76 -0.83
C THR A 235 5.44 22.08 -0.41
N ALA A 236 6.48 22.01 0.42
CA ALA A 236 7.33 23.15 0.69
C ALA A 236 8.44 23.28 -0.37
N VAL A 237 9.06 24.43 -0.44
CA VAL A 237 10.19 24.71 -1.34
C VAL A 237 11.36 25.20 -0.49
N ASN A 238 12.52 24.55 -0.62
CA ASN A 238 13.75 24.95 0.06
C ASN A 238 14.65 25.72 -0.90
N VAL A 239 14.96 26.95 -0.57
CA VAL A 239 15.93 27.79 -1.29
C VAL A 239 17.20 27.84 -0.44
N GLN A 240 18.27 27.24 -0.95
CA GLN A 240 19.48 27.01 -0.17
C GLN A 240 20.72 27.46 -0.95
N SER A 241 21.69 28.08 -0.25
CA SER A 241 22.96 28.41 -0.88
C SER A 241 23.70 27.16 -1.35
N MET A 242 24.36 27.26 -2.50
CA MET A 242 25.09 26.13 -3.08
C MET A 242 26.37 25.83 -2.30
N ALA A 243 26.67 24.52 -2.17
CA ALA A 243 27.98 23.98 -1.83
C ALA A 243 28.43 23.09 -2.99
N PHE A 244 29.68 23.25 -3.42
CA PHE A 244 30.14 22.62 -4.67
C PHE A 244 31.13 21.48 -4.41
N GLY A 245 30.74 20.28 -4.72
CA GLY A 245 31.58 19.09 -4.69
C GLY A 245 32.41 18.86 -5.96
N ASN A 246 32.28 19.72 -6.95
CA ASN A 246 32.91 19.57 -8.27
C ASN A 246 33.92 20.66 -8.63
N MET A 247 34.49 21.33 -7.63
CA MET A 247 35.48 22.37 -7.84
C MET A 247 36.95 21.87 -7.97
N GLY A 248 37.16 20.58 -7.85
CA GLY A 248 38.51 19.97 -7.93
C GLY A 248 38.58 18.68 -7.10
N ASP A 249 39.79 18.12 -7.00
CA ASP A 249 40.03 16.84 -6.32
C ASP A 249 39.94 16.92 -4.80
N ASP A 250 39.98 18.11 -4.26
CA ASP A 250 39.74 18.38 -2.83
C ASP A 250 38.26 18.60 -2.49
N CYS A 251 37.39 18.32 -3.43
CA CYS A 251 35.93 18.39 -3.32
C CYS A 251 35.30 17.03 -3.59
N GLY A 252 34.09 16.85 -3.11
CA GLY A 252 33.33 15.63 -3.35
C GLY A 252 31.92 15.71 -2.82
N THR A 253 31.17 14.66 -3.07
CA THR A 253 29.78 14.54 -2.60
C THR A 253 29.48 13.09 -2.28
N GLY A 254 28.50 12.85 -1.42
CA GLY A 254 28.13 11.51 -1.06
C GLY A 254 26.78 11.39 -0.40
N VAL A 255 26.34 10.15 -0.30
CA VAL A 255 25.12 9.73 0.42
C VAL A 255 25.50 8.61 1.37
N ALA A 256 24.97 8.63 2.57
CA ALA A 256 25.28 7.60 3.55
C ALA A 256 24.11 7.35 4.50
N PHE A 257 24.09 6.13 5.01
CA PHE A 257 23.16 5.68 6.05
C PHE A 257 23.96 5.34 7.32
N THR A 258 23.38 5.60 8.48
CA THR A 258 24.00 5.20 9.76
C THR A 258 23.89 3.70 10.03
N ARG A 259 22.98 3.04 9.35
CA ARG A 259 22.79 1.58 9.39
C ARG A 259 22.46 1.08 7.99
N ASP A 260 22.72 -0.19 7.72
CA ASP A 260 22.42 -0.77 6.41
C ASP A 260 20.90 -0.77 6.17
N PRO A 261 20.41 -0.08 5.15
CA PRO A 261 18.97 0.00 4.87
C PRO A 261 18.36 -1.32 4.37
N ALA A 262 19.19 -2.26 3.93
CA ALA A 262 18.73 -3.57 3.47
C ALA A 262 18.66 -4.60 4.61
N THR A 263 19.64 -4.61 5.50
CA THR A 263 19.79 -5.63 6.56
C THR A 263 19.57 -5.11 7.97
N GLY A 264 19.69 -3.82 8.19
CA GLY A 264 19.61 -3.19 9.50
C GLY A 264 20.92 -3.26 10.31
N ALA A 265 22.01 -3.76 9.73
CA ALA A 265 23.30 -3.85 10.39
C ALA A 265 23.83 -2.46 10.77
N LYS A 266 24.32 -2.31 12.01
CA LYS A 266 24.88 -1.06 12.51
C LYS A 266 26.21 -0.75 11.83
N GLY A 267 26.39 0.52 11.44
CA GLY A 267 27.61 1.04 10.81
C GLY A 267 27.30 1.87 9.58
N LEU A 268 28.23 2.73 9.19
CA LEU A 268 28.08 3.57 8.01
C LEU A 268 28.01 2.70 6.74
N PHE A 269 26.98 2.97 5.97
CA PHE A 269 26.74 2.36 4.67
C PHE A 269 26.47 3.48 3.66
N GLY A 270 27.26 3.55 2.58
CA GLY A 270 27.06 4.61 1.61
C GLY A 270 28.17 4.72 0.61
N GLU A 271 28.06 5.76 -0.21
CA GLU A 271 28.93 5.99 -1.35
C GLU A 271 29.31 7.45 -1.44
N PHE A 272 30.48 7.72 -2.03
CA PHE A 272 30.88 9.07 -2.35
C PHE A 272 31.66 9.14 -3.67
N LEU A 273 31.72 10.33 -4.25
CA LEU A 273 32.54 10.65 -5.43
C LEU A 273 33.38 11.87 -5.14
N THR A 274 34.62 11.85 -5.61
CA THR A 274 35.48 13.06 -5.66
C THR A 274 35.13 13.88 -6.89
N ASN A 275 35.29 15.18 -6.80
CA ASN A 275 35.08 16.12 -7.91
C ASN A 275 33.74 15.84 -8.65
N ALA A 276 32.63 15.88 -7.89
CA ALA A 276 31.30 15.54 -8.38
C ALA A 276 30.20 16.29 -7.62
N GLN A 277 29.03 16.41 -8.23
CA GLN A 277 27.79 16.86 -7.59
C GLN A 277 26.92 15.66 -7.24
N GLY A 278 25.91 15.89 -6.36
CA GLY A 278 25.03 14.83 -5.87
C GLY A 278 24.31 14.04 -6.98
N GLU A 279 23.95 14.69 -8.07
CA GLU A 279 23.34 14.06 -9.24
C GLU A 279 24.24 13.03 -9.93
N ASP A 280 25.55 13.21 -9.85
CA ASP A 280 26.53 12.28 -10.45
C ASP A 280 26.59 10.94 -9.71
N VAL A 281 26.31 10.95 -8.40
CA VAL A 281 26.22 9.73 -7.58
C VAL A 281 25.02 8.90 -8.00
N VAL A 282 23.88 9.56 -8.18
CA VAL A 282 22.60 8.94 -8.52
C VAL A 282 22.58 8.47 -9.98
N ALA A 283 23.15 9.26 -10.89
CA ALA A 283 23.13 8.95 -12.32
C ALA A 283 23.99 7.75 -12.72
N GLY A 284 24.93 7.33 -11.87
CA GLY A 284 25.77 6.18 -12.14
C GLY A 284 26.76 6.37 -13.29
N VAL A 285 27.05 7.61 -13.69
CA VAL A 285 27.97 7.96 -14.78
C VAL A 285 29.41 7.58 -14.43
N ARG A 286 29.74 7.62 -13.15
CA ARG A 286 31.03 7.21 -12.58
C ARG A 286 30.78 6.19 -11.48
N THR A 287 31.68 5.23 -11.30
CA THR A 287 31.59 4.24 -10.21
C THR A 287 31.88 4.91 -8.87
N PRO A 288 30.92 4.99 -7.94
CA PRO A 288 31.16 5.55 -6.63
C PRO A 288 32.10 4.70 -5.81
N MET A 289 32.80 5.33 -4.87
CA MET A 289 33.62 4.66 -3.85
C MET A 289 32.77 4.39 -2.62
N HIS A 290 33.10 3.33 -1.86
CA HIS A 290 32.46 3.08 -0.57
C HIS A 290 32.78 4.20 0.41
N ILE A 291 31.81 4.54 1.27
CA ILE A 291 31.94 5.66 2.21
C ILE A 291 33.17 5.54 3.12
N GLN A 292 33.61 4.31 3.45
CA GLN A 292 34.79 4.08 4.27
C GLN A 292 36.09 4.55 3.58
N GLU A 293 36.14 4.56 2.27
CA GLU A 293 37.31 5.02 1.49
C GLU A 293 37.47 6.55 1.56
N MET A 294 36.42 7.29 2.00
CA MET A 294 36.48 8.72 2.22
C MET A 294 37.54 9.10 3.25
N GLU A 295 37.82 8.23 4.23
CA GLU A 295 38.85 8.46 5.25
C GLU A 295 40.22 8.72 4.64
N GLN A 296 40.54 8.05 3.54
CA GLN A 296 41.83 8.20 2.85
C GLN A 296 41.90 9.49 2.02
N LYS A 297 40.77 9.91 1.44
CA LYS A 297 40.67 11.09 0.58
C LYS A 297 40.50 12.38 1.37
N PHE A 298 39.66 12.35 2.39
CA PHE A 298 39.25 13.51 3.19
C PHE A 298 39.24 13.14 4.69
N PRO A 299 40.43 12.90 5.30
CA PRO A 299 40.48 12.37 6.67
C PRO A 299 39.79 13.27 7.70
N GLU A 300 39.98 14.60 7.63
CA GLU A 300 39.35 15.53 8.56
C GLU A 300 37.82 15.64 8.35
N ALA A 301 37.37 15.73 7.10
CA ALA A 301 35.96 15.76 6.76
C ALA A 301 35.28 14.44 7.12
N PHE A 302 35.93 13.31 6.93
CA PHE A 302 35.39 12.00 7.33
C PHE A 302 35.23 11.87 8.84
N ALA A 303 36.22 12.32 9.62
CA ALA A 303 36.12 12.31 11.08
C ALA A 303 34.97 13.18 11.56
N GLN A 304 34.82 14.38 10.97
CA GLN A 304 33.70 15.27 11.28
C GLN A 304 32.36 14.64 10.86
N PHE A 305 32.30 14.04 9.69
CA PHE A 305 31.09 13.37 9.18
C PHE A 305 30.66 12.21 10.09
N THR A 306 31.60 11.37 10.52
CA THR A 306 31.33 10.28 11.44
C THR A 306 30.71 10.79 12.75
N GLN A 307 31.22 11.90 13.28
CA GLN A 307 30.69 12.53 14.48
C GLN A 307 29.28 13.10 14.23
N VAL A 308 29.06 13.73 13.07
CA VAL A 308 27.75 14.24 12.68
C VAL A 308 26.72 13.10 12.57
N CYS A 309 27.10 11.99 11.99
CA CYS A 309 26.24 10.80 11.87
C CYS A 309 25.81 10.30 13.25
N GLN A 310 26.73 10.20 14.19
CA GLN A 310 26.42 9.77 15.56
C GLN A 310 25.50 10.79 16.25
N THR A 311 25.78 12.07 16.08
CA THR A 311 24.96 13.15 16.64
C THR A 311 23.52 13.09 16.11
N LEU A 312 23.36 12.91 14.80
CA LEU A 312 22.04 12.84 14.16
C LEU A 312 21.26 11.60 14.58
N GLU A 313 21.90 10.43 14.59
CA GLU A 313 21.24 9.20 15.04
C GLU A 313 20.78 9.32 16.50
N ASN A 314 21.60 9.86 17.38
CA ASN A 314 21.24 10.08 18.78
C ASN A 314 20.14 11.13 18.95
N HIS A 315 20.18 12.19 18.16
CA HIS A 315 19.20 13.27 18.22
C HIS A 315 17.79 12.82 17.76
N TYR A 316 17.73 12.16 16.62
CA TYR A 316 16.46 11.65 16.08
C TYR A 316 16.06 10.29 16.66
N ARG A 317 16.97 9.62 17.34
CA ARG A 317 16.77 8.29 17.92
C ARG A 317 16.28 7.28 16.85
N ASP A 318 16.87 7.38 15.68
CA ASP A 318 16.58 6.52 14.54
C ASP A 318 17.75 6.55 13.55
N MET A 319 17.84 5.52 12.73
CA MET A 319 18.76 5.47 11.61
C MET A 319 18.55 6.67 10.70
N GLN A 320 19.65 7.25 10.21
CA GLN A 320 19.61 8.43 9.35
C GLN A 320 20.13 8.13 7.95
N ASP A 321 19.48 8.73 6.96
CA ASP A 321 19.88 8.83 5.57
C ASP A 321 20.34 10.27 5.33
N MET A 322 21.60 10.45 4.90
CA MET A 322 22.22 11.76 4.84
C MET A 322 22.83 12.02 3.48
N GLU A 323 22.72 13.25 3.03
CA GLU A 323 23.46 13.78 1.90
C GLU A 323 24.44 14.83 2.39
N PHE A 324 25.66 14.78 1.85
CA PHE A 324 26.70 15.71 2.21
C PHE A 324 27.56 16.12 1.00
N THR A 325 28.24 17.25 1.11
CA THR A 325 29.20 17.74 0.13
C THR A 325 30.46 18.18 0.87
N VAL A 326 31.61 17.91 0.27
CA VAL A 326 32.90 18.43 0.72
C VAL A 326 33.36 19.46 -0.29
N GLU A 327 33.48 20.71 0.11
CA GLU A 327 33.97 21.82 -0.71
C GLU A 327 35.34 22.28 -0.16
N HIS A 328 36.40 22.05 -0.92
CA HIS A 328 37.79 22.36 -0.52
C HIS A 328 38.10 21.81 0.89
N GLY A 329 37.83 20.54 1.10
CA GLY A 329 38.05 19.86 2.40
C GLY A 329 37.07 20.18 3.50
N LYS A 330 36.15 21.11 3.30
CA LYS A 330 35.14 21.50 4.27
C LYS A 330 33.84 20.74 4.07
N LEU A 331 33.34 20.10 5.16
CA LEU A 331 32.09 19.35 5.13
C LEU A 331 30.87 20.25 5.22
N PHE A 332 29.86 19.96 4.38
CA PHE A 332 28.52 20.53 4.46
C PHE A 332 27.47 19.44 4.45
N MET A 333 26.51 19.51 5.36
CA MET A 333 25.35 18.62 5.39
C MET A 333 24.22 19.23 4.57
N LEU A 334 23.75 18.50 3.56
CA LEU A 334 22.70 18.99 2.65
C LEU A 334 21.32 18.48 3.05
N GLN A 335 21.24 17.30 3.64
CA GLN A 335 19.98 16.67 4.01
C GLN A 335 20.22 15.59 5.05
N THR A 336 19.26 15.45 5.95
CA THR A 336 19.09 14.25 6.76
C THR A 336 17.61 13.89 6.84
N ARG A 337 17.34 12.58 6.93
CA ARG A 337 16.00 12.07 7.16
C ARG A 337 16.09 10.74 7.87
N ASN A 338 14.99 10.31 8.48
CA ASN A 338 14.86 8.93 8.93
C ASN A 338 14.94 8.04 7.70
N GLY A 339 15.90 7.12 7.69
CA GLY A 339 16.24 6.37 6.48
C GLY A 339 15.12 5.44 6.03
N LYS A 340 14.85 5.45 4.73
CA LYS A 340 14.03 4.41 4.10
C LYS A 340 14.79 3.09 4.19
N ARG A 341 14.05 2.03 4.48
CA ARG A 341 14.64 0.72 4.77
C ARG A 341 13.67 -0.38 4.35
N THR A 342 14.21 -1.58 4.17
CA THR A 342 13.39 -2.76 3.94
C THR A 342 12.57 -3.08 5.19
N ALA A 343 11.52 -3.86 5.04
CA ALA A 343 10.74 -4.33 6.18
C ALA A 343 11.59 -5.10 7.19
N GLN A 344 12.49 -5.96 6.72
CA GLN A 344 13.42 -6.71 7.57
C GLN A 344 14.34 -5.77 8.36
N ALA A 345 14.92 -4.79 7.69
CA ALA A 345 15.78 -3.78 8.33
C ALA A 345 15.01 -2.96 9.36
N ALA A 346 13.76 -2.60 9.07
CA ALA A 346 12.91 -1.85 10.00
C ALA A 346 12.71 -2.60 11.32
N LEU A 347 12.42 -3.89 11.27
CA LEU A 347 12.27 -4.73 12.47
C LEU A 347 13.58 -4.82 13.26
N LYS A 348 14.68 -5.11 12.56
CA LYS A 348 16.00 -5.22 13.21
C LYS A 348 16.42 -3.91 13.87
N ILE A 349 16.29 -2.80 13.18
CA ILE A 349 16.67 -1.48 13.71
C ILE A 349 15.83 -1.13 14.92
N ALA A 350 14.51 -1.34 14.87
CA ALA A 350 13.63 -1.07 16.01
C ALA A 350 14.03 -1.90 17.24
N CYS A 351 14.30 -3.18 17.07
CA CYS A 351 14.77 -4.05 18.15
C CYS A 351 16.14 -3.62 18.71
N ASP A 352 17.09 -3.31 17.83
CA ASP A 352 18.42 -2.88 18.22
C ASP A 352 18.39 -1.53 18.97
N LEU A 353 17.53 -0.60 18.58
CA LEU A 353 17.36 0.69 19.27
C LEU A 353 16.81 0.52 20.69
N VAL A 354 15.94 -0.46 20.90
CA VAL A 354 15.47 -0.83 22.24
C VAL A 354 16.61 -1.44 23.07
N ASP A 355 17.35 -2.38 22.50
CA ASP A 355 18.49 -3.03 23.17
C ASP A 355 19.60 -2.05 23.54
N GLU A 356 19.80 -1.01 22.72
CA GLU A 356 20.76 0.08 22.97
C GLU A 356 20.23 1.15 23.96
N GLY A 357 18.99 1.01 24.44
CA GLY A 357 18.36 1.97 25.36
C GLY A 357 17.93 3.30 24.72
N MET A 358 17.95 3.38 23.41
CA MET A 358 17.62 4.61 22.66
C MET A 358 16.11 4.81 22.51
N ARG A 359 15.36 3.72 22.43
CA ARG A 359 13.91 3.68 22.31
C ARG A 359 13.30 2.72 23.33
N THR A 360 12.06 3.01 23.74
CA THR A 360 11.25 2.06 24.51
C THR A 360 10.57 1.05 23.57
N GLU A 361 10.06 -0.05 24.13
CA GLU A 361 9.27 -1.03 23.36
C GLU A 361 8.07 -0.36 22.69
N GLU A 362 7.40 0.53 23.39
CA GLU A 362 6.25 1.32 22.88
C GLU A 362 6.64 2.17 21.68
N GLU A 363 7.76 2.90 21.80
CA GLU A 363 8.28 3.71 20.70
C GLU A 363 8.71 2.88 19.50
N ALA A 364 9.30 1.70 19.73
CA ALA A 364 9.70 0.78 18.68
C ALA A 364 8.48 0.26 17.88
N VAL A 365 7.41 -0.10 18.56
CA VAL A 365 6.16 -0.50 17.92
C VAL A 365 5.59 0.63 17.05
N ALA A 366 5.65 1.86 17.55
CA ALA A 366 5.14 3.03 16.84
C ALA A 366 5.97 3.40 15.58
N MET A 367 7.24 2.99 15.51
CA MET A 367 8.13 3.30 14.39
C MET A 367 7.80 2.54 13.10
N ILE A 368 7.19 1.38 13.20
CA ILE A 368 7.06 0.44 12.08
C ILE A 368 5.77 0.71 11.32
N ASP A 369 5.88 0.88 10.00
CA ASP A 369 4.69 0.94 9.15
C ASP A 369 4.08 -0.47 9.07
N PRO A 370 2.84 -0.67 9.54
CA PRO A 370 2.21 -1.99 9.52
C PRO A 370 2.15 -2.63 8.14
N ARG A 371 2.03 -1.82 7.08
CA ARG A 371 1.97 -2.30 5.69
C ARG A 371 3.27 -2.97 5.26
N ASN A 372 4.41 -2.60 5.86
CA ASN A 372 5.70 -3.23 5.56
C ASN A 372 5.76 -4.70 5.99
N LEU A 373 4.95 -5.13 6.95
CA LEU A 373 4.90 -6.53 7.39
C LEU A 373 4.40 -7.46 6.28
N ASP A 374 3.60 -6.95 5.36
CA ASP A 374 3.06 -7.73 4.24
C ASP A 374 4.17 -8.35 3.40
N THR A 375 5.24 -7.58 3.14
CA THR A 375 6.38 -8.07 2.34
C THR A 375 7.14 -9.22 3.00
N LEU A 376 7.11 -9.32 4.33
CA LEU A 376 7.77 -10.39 5.07
C LEU A 376 6.99 -11.70 5.06
N LEU A 377 5.71 -11.64 4.74
CA LEU A 377 4.79 -12.78 4.82
C LEU A 377 4.58 -13.47 3.48
N HIS A 378 5.08 -12.87 2.39
CA HIS A 378 4.92 -13.38 1.03
C HIS A 378 6.28 -13.67 0.37
N PRO A 379 6.36 -14.61 -0.59
CA PRO A 379 7.54 -14.78 -1.41
C PRO A 379 7.91 -13.48 -2.14
N GLN A 380 9.20 -13.23 -2.30
CA GLN A 380 9.74 -12.05 -2.98
C GLN A 380 10.69 -12.49 -4.09
N PHE A 381 10.87 -11.64 -5.10
CA PHE A 381 11.93 -11.85 -6.08
C PHE A 381 13.29 -11.55 -5.46
N ASP A 382 14.33 -12.25 -5.95
CA ASP A 382 15.70 -11.87 -5.65
C ASP A 382 15.96 -10.43 -6.10
N ALA A 383 16.46 -9.58 -5.20
CA ALA A 383 16.59 -8.15 -5.43
C ALA A 383 17.48 -7.81 -6.64
N ALA A 384 18.59 -8.52 -6.81
CA ALA A 384 19.50 -8.31 -7.94
C ALA A 384 18.87 -8.76 -9.27
N ALA A 385 18.19 -9.90 -9.27
CA ALA A 385 17.53 -10.45 -10.45
C ALA A 385 16.39 -9.55 -10.95
N ILE A 386 15.55 -9.05 -10.04
CA ILE A 386 14.43 -8.19 -10.43
C ILE A 386 14.91 -6.81 -10.92
N LYS A 387 15.97 -6.28 -10.35
CA LYS A 387 16.56 -5.00 -10.78
C LYS A 387 17.12 -5.07 -12.19
N ALA A 388 17.68 -6.23 -12.57
CA ALA A 388 18.24 -6.45 -13.91
C ALA A 388 17.15 -6.74 -14.95
N ALA A 389 15.91 -7.04 -14.55
CA ALA A 389 14.83 -7.43 -15.45
C ALA A 389 14.01 -6.23 -15.90
N THR A 390 13.53 -6.29 -17.15
CA THR A 390 12.62 -5.29 -17.71
C THR A 390 11.22 -5.88 -17.81
N PRO A 391 10.17 -5.21 -17.29
CA PRO A 391 8.79 -5.70 -17.42
C PRO A 391 8.36 -5.83 -18.89
N ALA A 392 7.73 -6.96 -19.23
CA ALA A 392 7.11 -7.17 -20.54
C ALA A 392 5.69 -6.56 -20.59
N GLY A 393 5.05 -6.40 -19.44
CA GLY A 393 3.72 -5.85 -19.34
C GLY A 393 3.38 -5.47 -17.90
N LYS A 394 2.21 -4.82 -17.74
CA LYS A 394 1.73 -4.40 -16.42
C LYS A 394 0.22 -4.55 -16.33
N GLY A 395 -0.22 -5.20 -15.26
CA GLY A 395 -1.62 -5.23 -14.83
C GLY A 395 -1.77 -4.60 -13.46
N LEU A 396 -2.84 -4.95 -12.77
CA LEU A 396 -3.07 -4.53 -11.39
C LEU A 396 -2.44 -5.54 -10.42
N GLY A 397 -1.70 -5.07 -9.45
CA GLY A 397 -1.22 -5.89 -8.34
C GLY A 397 -2.39 -6.26 -7.43
N ALA A 398 -3.06 -7.36 -7.75
CA ALA A 398 -4.31 -7.74 -7.08
C ALA A 398 -4.12 -8.54 -5.80
N SER A 399 -3.06 -9.33 -5.71
CA SER A 399 -2.66 -10.06 -4.51
C SER A 399 -1.14 -10.13 -4.45
N PRO A 400 -0.53 -9.72 -3.33
CA PRO A 400 0.92 -9.52 -3.27
C PRO A 400 1.73 -10.80 -3.38
N GLY A 401 3.03 -10.64 -3.61
CA GLY A 401 4.01 -11.72 -3.72
C GLY A 401 4.60 -11.86 -5.10
N ALA A 402 5.61 -12.71 -5.19
CA ALA A 402 6.31 -13.04 -6.43
C ALA A 402 5.98 -14.47 -6.85
N ALA A 403 5.73 -14.67 -8.12
CA ALA A 403 5.51 -15.99 -8.68
C ALA A 403 6.28 -16.19 -9.98
N CYS A 404 6.85 -17.36 -10.13
CA CYS A 404 7.50 -17.80 -11.36
C CYS A 404 7.02 -19.22 -11.68
N GLY A 405 6.68 -19.48 -12.91
CA GLY A 405 6.25 -20.82 -13.31
C GLY A 405 5.93 -20.95 -14.79
N LYS A 406 5.58 -22.15 -15.17
CA LYS A 406 5.16 -22.48 -16.52
C LYS A 406 3.72 -22.06 -16.75
N VAL A 407 3.45 -21.44 -17.88
CA VAL A 407 2.10 -21.00 -18.27
C VAL A 407 1.19 -22.20 -18.50
N VAL A 408 0.04 -22.18 -17.85
CA VAL A 408 -1.08 -23.08 -18.13
C VAL A 408 -2.37 -22.25 -18.31
N PHE A 409 -3.32 -22.75 -19.06
CA PHE A 409 -4.50 -22.00 -19.50
C PHE A 409 -5.82 -22.50 -18.92
N THR A 410 -5.82 -23.65 -18.25
CA THR A 410 -7.02 -24.23 -17.65
C THR A 410 -6.75 -24.62 -16.20
N ALA A 411 -7.81 -24.61 -15.39
CA ALA A 411 -7.72 -25.08 -14.00
C ALA A 411 -7.29 -26.55 -13.92
N ASP A 412 -7.80 -27.39 -14.82
CA ASP A 412 -7.46 -28.82 -14.85
C ASP A 412 -5.98 -29.03 -15.17
N ASP A 413 -5.42 -28.27 -16.11
CA ASP A 413 -3.99 -28.34 -16.44
C ASP A 413 -3.13 -27.88 -15.26
N ALA A 414 -3.57 -26.85 -14.55
CA ALA A 414 -2.85 -26.36 -13.36
C ALA A 414 -2.76 -27.45 -12.29
N VAL A 415 -3.85 -28.14 -12.01
CA VAL A 415 -3.91 -29.25 -11.05
C VAL A 415 -2.99 -30.40 -11.50
N GLU A 416 -3.12 -30.82 -12.76
CA GLU A 416 -2.35 -31.93 -13.33
C GLU A 416 -0.84 -31.65 -13.30
N TRP A 417 -0.43 -30.47 -13.74
CA TRP A 417 0.98 -30.10 -13.79
C TRP A 417 1.57 -29.95 -12.37
N ASN A 418 0.80 -29.44 -11.44
CA ASN A 418 1.22 -29.34 -10.05
C ASN A 418 1.41 -30.73 -9.41
N GLU A 419 0.54 -31.70 -9.74
CA GLU A 419 0.67 -33.08 -9.28
C GLU A 419 1.93 -33.76 -9.81
N ARG A 420 2.40 -33.33 -11.00
CA ARG A 420 3.68 -33.79 -11.56
C ARG A 420 4.89 -33.09 -10.94
N GLY A 421 4.70 -32.19 -9.99
CA GLY A 421 5.77 -31.43 -9.33
C GLY A 421 6.22 -30.19 -10.10
N GLU A 422 5.50 -29.76 -11.10
CA GLU A 422 5.81 -28.55 -11.86
C GLU A 422 5.17 -27.32 -11.23
N LYS A 423 5.90 -26.21 -11.20
CA LYS A 423 5.38 -24.90 -10.76
C LYS A 423 4.72 -24.23 -11.95
N VAL A 424 3.48 -23.79 -11.77
CA VAL A 424 2.67 -23.21 -12.85
C VAL A 424 2.11 -21.85 -12.50
N VAL A 425 1.87 -21.03 -13.53
CA VAL A 425 1.14 -19.78 -13.47
C VAL A 425 -0.10 -19.95 -14.32
N LEU A 426 -1.27 -19.81 -13.71
CA LEU A 426 -2.55 -19.93 -14.42
C LEU A 426 -2.87 -18.61 -15.12
N VAL A 427 -2.99 -18.64 -16.45
CA VAL A 427 -3.29 -17.48 -17.29
C VAL A 427 -4.67 -17.66 -17.90
N ARG A 428 -5.59 -16.76 -17.55
CA ARG A 428 -6.97 -16.81 -18.03
C ARG A 428 -7.40 -15.44 -18.56
N LEU A 429 -8.41 -15.44 -19.43
CA LEU A 429 -9.09 -14.20 -19.79
C LEU A 429 -9.74 -13.58 -18.55
N GLU A 430 -10.45 -14.39 -17.81
CA GLU A 430 -10.99 -14.11 -16.46
C GLU A 430 -11.21 -15.45 -15.75
N THR A 431 -11.27 -15.44 -14.41
CA THR A 431 -11.55 -16.67 -13.66
C THR A 431 -13.00 -16.72 -13.20
N SER A 432 -13.48 -17.92 -12.95
CA SER A 432 -14.80 -18.21 -12.42
C SER A 432 -14.68 -19.11 -11.17
N PRO A 433 -15.75 -19.33 -10.39
CA PRO A 433 -15.71 -20.23 -9.23
C PRO A 433 -15.22 -21.65 -9.57
N GLU A 434 -15.39 -22.10 -10.81
CA GLU A 434 -14.93 -23.41 -11.27
C GLU A 434 -13.41 -23.53 -11.36
N ASP A 435 -12.70 -22.40 -11.41
CA ASP A 435 -11.25 -22.33 -11.49
C ASP A 435 -10.53 -22.45 -10.14
N ILE A 436 -11.25 -22.48 -9.02
CA ILE A 436 -10.66 -22.43 -7.67
C ILE A 436 -9.60 -23.50 -7.41
N THR A 437 -9.86 -24.74 -7.83
CA THR A 437 -8.89 -25.84 -7.65
C THR A 437 -7.59 -25.59 -8.40
N GLY A 438 -7.69 -25.08 -9.64
CA GLY A 438 -6.54 -24.71 -10.45
C GLY A 438 -5.80 -23.49 -9.89
N MET A 439 -6.54 -22.55 -9.35
CA MET A 439 -5.94 -21.37 -8.68
C MET A 439 -5.12 -21.79 -7.44
N LYS A 440 -5.65 -22.72 -6.64
CA LYS A 440 -4.93 -23.28 -5.48
C LYS A 440 -3.65 -24.01 -5.87
N ALA A 441 -3.66 -24.69 -7.00
CA ALA A 441 -2.52 -25.47 -7.51
C ALA A 441 -1.43 -24.59 -8.13
N SER A 442 -1.71 -23.32 -8.39
CA SER A 442 -0.82 -22.41 -9.11
C SER A 442 0.04 -21.58 -8.16
N GLN A 443 1.25 -21.25 -8.61
CA GLN A 443 2.13 -20.31 -7.90
C GLN A 443 1.60 -18.87 -7.99
N GLY A 444 0.98 -18.55 -9.10
CA GLY A 444 0.39 -17.23 -9.37
C GLY A 444 -0.70 -17.30 -10.41
N ILE A 445 -1.50 -16.23 -10.46
CA ILE A 445 -2.65 -16.10 -11.35
C ILE A 445 -2.51 -14.80 -12.13
N LEU A 446 -2.69 -14.88 -13.44
CA LEU A 446 -2.64 -13.75 -14.35
C LEU A 446 -3.93 -13.71 -15.15
N THR A 447 -4.64 -12.58 -15.12
CA THR A 447 -5.85 -12.39 -15.94
C THR A 447 -5.74 -11.20 -16.86
N VAL A 448 -6.39 -11.27 -18.01
CA VAL A 448 -6.47 -10.20 -19.01
C VAL A 448 -7.51 -9.16 -18.59
N ARG A 449 -8.62 -9.61 -18.05
CA ARG A 449 -9.74 -8.79 -17.58
C ARG A 449 -9.87 -8.83 -16.08
N GLY A 450 -10.52 -7.82 -15.53
CA GLY A 450 -10.85 -7.73 -14.12
C GLY A 450 -10.05 -6.66 -13.38
N GLY A 451 -10.68 -6.14 -12.35
CA GLY A 451 -10.11 -5.14 -11.44
C GLY A 451 -9.81 -5.76 -10.08
N MET A 452 -9.61 -4.92 -9.07
CA MET A 452 -9.32 -5.32 -7.69
C MET A 452 -10.47 -6.09 -7.03
N THR A 453 -11.67 -6.00 -7.58
CA THR A 453 -12.88 -6.66 -7.06
C THR A 453 -13.31 -7.86 -7.90
N SER A 454 -12.55 -8.21 -8.96
CA SER A 454 -12.81 -9.38 -9.79
C SER A 454 -12.72 -10.67 -8.98
N HIS A 455 -13.34 -11.72 -9.47
CA HIS A 455 -13.28 -13.05 -8.87
C HIS A 455 -11.84 -13.49 -8.65
N ALA A 456 -10.96 -13.33 -9.66
CA ALA A 456 -9.55 -13.71 -9.55
C ALA A 456 -8.86 -12.96 -8.41
N ALA A 457 -9.05 -11.64 -8.31
CA ALA A 457 -8.43 -10.80 -7.29
C ALA A 457 -8.89 -11.19 -5.88
N VAL A 458 -10.20 -11.33 -5.69
CA VAL A 458 -10.79 -11.64 -4.38
C VAL A 458 -10.37 -13.03 -3.89
N VAL A 459 -10.47 -14.03 -4.76
CA VAL A 459 -10.11 -15.41 -4.43
C VAL A 459 -8.61 -15.55 -4.19
N ALA A 460 -7.77 -14.93 -5.03
CA ALA A 460 -6.32 -14.97 -4.86
C ALA A 460 -5.89 -14.35 -3.52
N ARG A 461 -6.47 -13.22 -3.12
CA ARG A 461 -6.22 -12.63 -1.80
C ARG A 461 -6.62 -13.56 -0.67
N GLY A 462 -7.77 -14.20 -0.79
CA GLY A 462 -8.23 -15.19 0.19
C GLY A 462 -7.33 -16.41 0.31
N MET A 463 -6.72 -16.83 -0.79
CA MET A 463 -5.77 -17.97 -0.85
C MET A 463 -4.33 -17.55 -0.54
N VAL A 464 -4.07 -16.25 -0.48
CA VAL A 464 -2.71 -15.69 -0.38
C VAL A 464 -1.82 -16.13 -1.57
N THR A 465 -2.40 -16.18 -2.73
CA THR A 465 -1.70 -16.51 -3.97
C THR A 465 -1.42 -15.23 -4.74
N CYS A 466 -0.19 -15.08 -5.25
CA CYS A 466 0.18 -13.95 -6.10
C CYS A 466 -0.80 -13.80 -7.26
N CYS A 467 -1.30 -12.60 -7.50
CA CYS A 467 -2.21 -12.33 -8.60
C CYS A 467 -1.95 -10.98 -9.25
N VAL A 468 -1.85 -11.01 -10.57
CA VAL A 468 -1.88 -9.83 -11.43
C VAL A 468 -3.14 -9.93 -12.27
N SER A 469 -4.03 -8.96 -12.16
CA SER A 469 -5.28 -8.93 -12.91
C SER A 469 -5.35 -7.72 -13.85
N GLY A 470 -6.21 -7.85 -14.87
CA GLY A 470 -6.51 -6.73 -15.74
C GLY A 470 -5.35 -6.29 -16.64
N CYS A 471 -4.50 -7.20 -17.09
CA CYS A 471 -3.46 -6.88 -18.08
C CYS A 471 -4.06 -6.81 -19.49
N GLY A 472 -4.59 -5.65 -19.86
CA GLY A 472 -5.27 -5.43 -21.14
C GLY A 472 -4.37 -5.49 -22.37
N ASP A 473 -3.04 -5.44 -22.19
CA ASP A 473 -2.07 -5.57 -23.29
C ASP A 473 -1.91 -7.00 -23.79
N ILE A 474 -2.41 -7.96 -23.04
CA ILE A 474 -2.39 -9.37 -23.44
C ILE A 474 -3.47 -9.63 -24.49
N VAL A 475 -3.08 -10.25 -25.61
CA VAL A 475 -4.01 -10.79 -26.59
C VAL A 475 -4.12 -12.29 -26.35
N MET A 476 -5.27 -12.73 -25.81
CA MET A 476 -5.50 -14.10 -25.40
C MET A 476 -6.11 -14.94 -26.51
N ASP A 477 -5.60 -16.16 -26.68
CA ASP A 477 -6.17 -17.22 -27.48
C ASP A 477 -6.26 -18.50 -26.63
N GLU A 478 -7.29 -18.60 -25.82
CA GLU A 478 -7.47 -19.73 -24.90
C GLU A 478 -7.64 -21.07 -25.62
N ALA A 479 -8.30 -21.06 -26.79
CA ALA A 479 -8.55 -22.27 -27.58
C ALA A 479 -7.25 -22.95 -28.05
N ASN A 480 -6.25 -22.15 -28.43
CA ASN A 480 -4.93 -22.63 -28.86
C ASN A 480 -3.90 -22.63 -27.75
N LYS A 481 -4.31 -22.34 -26.51
CA LYS A 481 -3.44 -22.28 -25.32
C LYS A 481 -2.20 -21.42 -25.58
N GLN A 482 -2.43 -20.18 -25.96
CA GLN A 482 -1.38 -19.19 -26.19
C GLN A 482 -1.86 -17.76 -25.93
N PHE A 483 -0.93 -16.87 -25.65
CA PHE A 483 -1.19 -15.43 -25.59
C PHE A 483 0.00 -14.65 -26.11
N THR A 484 -0.27 -13.43 -26.58
CA THR A 484 0.78 -12.51 -27.05
C THR A 484 0.89 -11.31 -26.12
N LEU A 485 2.12 -10.97 -25.73
CA LEU A 485 2.43 -9.82 -24.91
C LEU A 485 3.78 -9.25 -25.35
N ALA A 486 3.85 -7.93 -25.56
CA ALA A 486 5.06 -7.22 -25.98
C ALA A 486 5.72 -7.83 -27.22
N GLY A 487 4.93 -8.27 -28.18
CA GLY A 487 5.40 -8.86 -29.43
C GLY A 487 5.87 -10.31 -29.34
N LYS A 488 5.82 -10.94 -28.18
CA LYS A 488 6.16 -12.35 -27.99
C LYS A 488 4.90 -13.19 -27.77
N THR A 489 4.85 -14.37 -28.39
CA THR A 489 3.78 -15.35 -28.18
C THR A 489 4.25 -16.38 -27.14
N TYR A 490 3.45 -16.53 -26.08
CA TYR A 490 3.67 -17.51 -25.01
C TYR A 490 2.76 -18.70 -25.21
N HIS A 491 3.33 -19.88 -25.17
CA HIS A 491 2.64 -21.17 -25.30
C HIS A 491 2.59 -21.85 -23.94
N GLU A 492 1.72 -22.85 -23.81
CA GLU A 492 1.69 -23.69 -22.61
C GLU A 492 3.08 -24.28 -22.33
N GLY A 493 3.53 -24.12 -21.10
CA GLY A 493 4.84 -24.57 -20.66
C GLY A 493 5.96 -23.54 -20.76
N ASP A 494 5.75 -22.40 -21.40
CA ASP A 494 6.71 -21.29 -21.37
C ASP A 494 6.75 -20.66 -19.98
N TYR A 495 7.93 -20.14 -19.56
CA TYR A 495 8.08 -19.53 -18.26
C TYR A 495 7.71 -18.05 -18.28
N ILE A 496 6.97 -17.64 -17.28
CA ILE A 496 6.74 -16.23 -16.95
C ILE A 496 6.94 -16.00 -15.46
N SER A 497 7.23 -14.77 -15.08
CA SER A 497 7.29 -14.30 -13.70
C SER A 497 6.35 -13.13 -13.52
N ILE A 498 5.58 -13.11 -12.44
CA ILE A 498 4.63 -12.04 -12.13
C ILE A 498 4.85 -11.50 -10.74
N ASP A 499 4.68 -10.19 -10.59
CA ASP A 499 4.80 -9.48 -9.31
C ASP A 499 3.42 -8.98 -8.89
N GLY A 500 2.82 -9.67 -7.93
CA GLY A 500 1.49 -9.32 -7.42
C GLY A 500 1.45 -8.03 -6.61
N SER A 501 2.59 -7.50 -6.21
CA SER A 501 2.67 -6.23 -5.48
C SER A 501 2.69 -5.03 -6.43
N THR A 502 3.40 -5.12 -7.55
CA THR A 502 3.54 -4.04 -8.53
C THR A 502 2.60 -4.18 -9.74
N GLY A 503 2.17 -5.39 -10.05
CA GLY A 503 1.43 -5.71 -11.27
C GLY A 503 2.31 -5.99 -12.48
N ASN A 504 3.62 -6.00 -12.33
CA ASN A 504 4.56 -6.23 -13.41
C ASN A 504 4.59 -7.69 -13.85
N ILE A 505 4.76 -7.91 -15.17
CA ILE A 505 4.90 -9.23 -15.79
C ILE A 505 6.25 -9.27 -16.49
N TYR A 506 7.00 -10.35 -16.27
CA TYR A 506 8.35 -10.53 -16.81
C TYR A 506 8.43 -11.79 -17.65
N ASP A 507 9.22 -11.72 -18.73
CA ASP A 507 9.54 -12.88 -19.54
C ASP A 507 10.53 -13.80 -18.83
N GLY A 508 10.26 -15.12 -18.88
CA GLY A 508 11.19 -16.12 -18.35
C GLY A 508 11.21 -16.26 -16.84
N ILE A 509 12.31 -16.82 -16.33
CA ILE A 509 12.50 -17.16 -14.93
C ILE A 509 13.22 -16.02 -14.20
N ILE A 510 12.60 -15.52 -13.13
CA ILE A 510 13.26 -14.65 -12.16
C ILE A 510 13.25 -15.39 -10.82
N ALA A 511 14.41 -15.57 -10.21
CA ALA A 511 14.54 -16.28 -8.95
C ALA A 511 13.70 -15.64 -7.85
N THR A 512 13.00 -16.47 -7.07
CA THR A 512 12.20 -16.04 -5.93
C THR A 512 12.82 -16.53 -4.63
N GLN A 513 12.55 -15.81 -3.54
CA GLN A 513 12.93 -16.18 -2.17
C GLN A 513 11.66 -16.39 -1.36
N ASP A 514 11.64 -17.44 -0.54
CA ASP A 514 10.52 -17.67 0.36
C ASP A 514 10.44 -16.57 1.43
N ALA A 515 9.26 -16.39 1.99
CA ALA A 515 9.04 -15.45 3.09
C ALA A 515 9.91 -15.86 4.29
N THR A 516 10.74 -14.90 4.78
CA THR A 516 11.62 -15.12 5.94
C THR A 516 11.08 -14.33 7.13
N ILE A 517 10.60 -15.03 8.15
CA ILE A 517 10.18 -14.43 9.42
C ILE A 517 11.35 -14.53 10.40
N SER A 518 11.93 -13.39 10.78
CA SER A 518 13.04 -13.32 11.72
C SER A 518 12.55 -13.38 13.17
N GLY A 519 13.51 -13.59 14.12
CA GLY A 519 13.23 -13.48 15.55
C GLY A 519 12.78 -12.09 15.97
N ASP A 520 13.18 -11.06 15.25
CA ASP A 520 12.76 -9.66 15.49
C ASP A 520 11.28 -9.46 15.23
N PHE A 521 10.72 -10.15 14.25
CA PHE A 521 9.28 -10.16 14.00
C PHE A 521 8.52 -10.61 15.25
N GLY A 522 8.94 -11.72 15.86
CA GLY A 522 8.33 -12.24 17.08
C GLY A 522 8.42 -11.25 18.24
N ARG A 523 9.56 -10.59 18.41
CA ARG A 523 9.75 -9.56 19.45
C ARG A 523 8.79 -8.38 19.28
N ILE A 524 8.72 -7.84 18.06
CA ILE A 524 7.83 -6.70 17.75
C ILE A 524 6.36 -7.08 17.94
N MET A 525 5.96 -8.25 17.49
CA MET A 525 4.58 -8.71 17.64
C MET A 525 4.23 -8.98 19.11
N GLY A 526 5.18 -9.49 19.90
CA GLY A 526 5.00 -9.63 21.36
C GLY A 526 4.78 -8.28 22.05
N TRP A 527 5.54 -7.27 21.65
CA TRP A 527 5.34 -5.91 22.18
C TRP A 527 4.00 -5.31 21.73
N ALA A 528 3.62 -5.52 20.45
CA ALA A 528 2.34 -5.07 19.94
C ALA A 528 1.17 -5.65 20.73
N ASP A 529 1.20 -6.95 21.02
CA ASP A 529 0.16 -7.61 21.81
C ASP A 529 0.04 -7.05 23.24
N LYS A 530 1.15 -6.57 23.77
CA LYS A 530 1.20 -5.96 25.12
C LYS A 530 0.46 -4.62 25.19
N PHE A 531 0.46 -3.85 24.09
CA PHE A 531 -0.11 -2.50 24.06
C PHE A 531 -1.49 -2.39 23.41
N ARG A 532 -1.86 -3.33 22.54
CA ARG A 532 -3.15 -3.25 21.86
C ARG A 532 -4.33 -3.55 22.80
N VAL A 533 -5.44 -2.88 22.54
CA VAL A 533 -6.73 -3.11 23.21
C VAL A 533 -7.64 -3.99 22.34
N LEU A 534 -7.70 -3.67 21.05
CA LEU A 534 -8.46 -4.48 20.09
C LEU A 534 -7.91 -5.90 20.01
N LYS A 535 -8.82 -6.86 20.05
CA LYS A 535 -8.51 -8.24 19.66
C LYS A 535 -8.47 -8.35 18.15
N VAL A 536 -7.70 -9.29 17.65
CA VAL A 536 -7.56 -9.54 16.21
C VAL A 536 -8.01 -10.95 15.89
N ARG A 537 -9.08 -11.05 15.11
CA ARG A 537 -9.62 -12.31 14.59
C ARG A 537 -9.30 -12.41 13.09
N THR A 538 -9.62 -13.54 12.51
CA THR A 538 -9.42 -13.78 11.09
C THR A 538 -10.72 -14.09 10.36
N ASN A 539 -10.75 -13.78 9.06
CA ASN A 539 -11.74 -14.27 8.12
C ASN A 539 -11.18 -15.55 7.51
N ALA A 540 -11.77 -16.70 7.84
CA ALA A 540 -11.28 -17.99 7.38
C ALA A 540 -12.42 -18.94 7.13
N ASP A 541 -12.41 -19.59 5.96
CA ASP A 541 -13.46 -20.51 5.54
C ASP A 541 -12.95 -21.95 5.46
N THR A 542 -11.64 -22.16 5.56
CA THR A 542 -10.98 -23.46 5.49
C THR A 542 -10.13 -23.73 6.74
N PRO A 543 -9.95 -25.00 7.12
CA PRO A 543 -9.06 -25.34 8.23
C PRO A 543 -7.61 -24.90 8.04
N ALA A 544 -7.12 -24.94 6.80
CA ALA A 544 -5.75 -24.50 6.48
C ALA A 544 -5.57 -23.00 6.74
N ASP A 545 -6.51 -22.17 6.28
CA ASP A 545 -6.49 -20.73 6.51
C ASP A 545 -6.60 -20.40 8.00
N ALA A 546 -7.49 -21.10 8.70
CA ALA A 546 -7.70 -20.93 10.14
C ALA A 546 -6.41 -21.25 10.91
N LYS A 547 -5.76 -22.34 10.57
CA LYS A 547 -4.49 -22.76 11.19
C LYS A 547 -3.38 -21.74 10.93
N LYS A 548 -3.25 -21.27 9.69
CA LYS A 548 -2.25 -20.27 9.33
C LYS A 548 -2.48 -18.96 10.10
N ALA A 549 -3.73 -18.51 10.18
CA ALA A 549 -4.08 -17.31 10.94
C ALA A 549 -3.75 -17.47 12.43
N ARG A 550 -4.03 -18.64 13.01
CA ARG A 550 -3.71 -18.93 14.40
C ARG A 550 -2.19 -18.86 14.64
N GLU A 551 -1.40 -19.42 13.75
CA GLU A 551 0.07 -19.34 13.79
C GLU A 551 0.55 -17.88 13.74
N LEU A 552 -0.14 -17.03 13.00
CA LEU A 552 0.16 -15.59 12.89
C LEU A 552 -0.43 -14.76 14.03
N GLY A 553 -1.11 -15.39 14.99
CA GLY A 553 -1.57 -14.74 16.20
C GLY A 553 -3.05 -14.37 16.24
N ALA A 554 -3.88 -14.92 15.36
CA ALA A 554 -5.32 -14.71 15.42
C ALA A 554 -5.92 -15.27 16.72
N GLU A 555 -6.83 -14.51 17.31
CA GLU A 555 -7.48 -14.83 18.58
C GLU A 555 -8.89 -15.41 18.40
N GLY A 556 -9.26 -15.72 17.18
CA GLY A 556 -10.54 -16.30 16.82
C GLY A 556 -10.83 -16.14 15.34
N ILE A 557 -11.97 -16.63 14.91
CA ILE A 557 -12.54 -16.34 13.59
C ILE A 557 -13.67 -15.33 13.77
N GLY A 558 -13.53 -14.17 13.10
CA GLY A 558 -14.58 -13.13 13.08
C GLY A 558 -15.57 -13.33 11.96
N LEU A 559 -15.19 -14.06 10.92
CA LEU A 559 -16.07 -14.38 9.79
C LEU A 559 -15.68 -15.72 9.18
N CYS A 560 -16.61 -16.67 9.24
CA CYS A 560 -16.57 -17.88 8.42
C CYS A 560 -17.75 -17.81 7.45
N ARG A 561 -17.46 -17.74 6.15
CA ARG A 561 -18.46 -17.71 5.07
C ARG A 561 -18.83 -19.12 4.66
N THR A 562 -19.98 -19.58 5.09
CA THR A 562 -20.40 -20.98 4.87
C THR A 562 -20.63 -21.33 3.40
N GLU A 563 -20.96 -20.36 2.55
CA GLU A 563 -21.15 -20.57 1.11
C GLU A 563 -19.89 -21.10 0.41
N HIS A 564 -18.71 -20.75 0.87
CA HIS A 564 -17.45 -21.21 0.28
C HIS A 564 -17.19 -22.71 0.50
N MET A 565 -17.94 -23.33 1.40
CA MET A 565 -17.82 -24.76 1.70
C MET A 565 -18.57 -25.66 0.70
N PHE A 566 -19.37 -25.09 -0.20
CA PHE A 566 -20.27 -25.86 -1.07
C PHE A 566 -19.75 -26.08 -2.49
N PHE A 567 -18.65 -25.46 -2.86
CA PHE A 567 -18.17 -25.49 -4.25
C PHE A 567 -17.44 -26.76 -4.66
N GLU A 568 -17.03 -27.62 -3.74
CA GLU A 568 -16.43 -28.91 -4.08
C GLU A 568 -17.43 -29.82 -4.78
N GLU A 569 -16.97 -30.62 -5.74
CA GLU A 569 -17.81 -31.40 -6.66
C GLU A 569 -18.88 -32.25 -5.98
N ASP A 570 -18.50 -32.97 -4.93
CA ASP A 570 -19.41 -33.86 -4.18
C ASP A 570 -20.45 -33.08 -3.35
N ARG A 571 -20.13 -31.88 -2.96
CA ARG A 571 -21.01 -31.02 -2.13
C ARG A 571 -21.94 -30.17 -2.97
N ILE A 572 -21.45 -29.62 -4.09
CA ILE A 572 -22.23 -28.74 -4.95
C ILE A 572 -23.43 -29.46 -5.56
N ALA A 573 -23.31 -30.75 -5.86
CA ALA A 573 -24.42 -31.54 -6.38
C ALA A 573 -25.61 -31.59 -5.41
N ALA A 574 -25.35 -31.88 -4.13
CA ALA A 574 -26.40 -31.88 -3.09
C ALA A 574 -26.97 -30.49 -2.85
N PHE A 575 -26.13 -29.46 -2.90
CA PHE A 575 -26.57 -28.08 -2.71
C PHE A 575 -27.49 -27.61 -3.85
N ARG A 576 -27.16 -27.97 -5.08
CA ARG A 576 -28.00 -27.73 -6.28
C ARG A 576 -29.34 -28.48 -6.20
N GLU A 577 -29.35 -29.71 -5.67
CA GLU A 577 -30.58 -30.44 -5.40
C GLU A 577 -31.48 -29.68 -4.41
N MET A 578 -30.91 -29.13 -3.38
CA MET A 578 -31.61 -28.30 -2.40
C MET A 578 -32.25 -27.07 -3.04
N ILE A 579 -31.46 -26.36 -3.87
CA ILE A 579 -31.92 -25.15 -4.56
C ILE A 579 -33.10 -25.45 -5.50
N CYS A 580 -33.04 -26.52 -6.20
CA CYS A 580 -34.02 -26.92 -7.20
C CYS A 580 -35.17 -27.78 -6.64
N SER A 581 -35.30 -27.87 -5.33
CA SER A 581 -36.39 -28.57 -4.67
C SER A 581 -37.70 -27.79 -4.79
N ASP A 582 -38.81 -28.52 -5.03
CA ASP A 582 -40.16 -27.97 -5.14
C ASP A 582 -40.94 -28.01 -3.80
N THR A 583 -40.56 -28.92 -2.92
CA THR A 583 -41.23 -29.13 -1.65
C THR A 583 -40.27 -29.02 -0.47
N VAL A 584 -40.81 -28.77 0.72
CA VAL A 584 -40.05 -28.75 1.97
C VAL A 584 -39.35 -30.09 2.21
N GLU A 585 -40.07 -31.19 1.97
CA GLU A 585 -39.54 -32.54 2.14
C GLU A 585 -38.36 -32.85 1.23
N GLU A 586 -38.42 -32.44 -0.05
CA GLU A 586 -37.28 -32.57 -0.97
C GLU A 586 -36.08 -31.73 -0.52
N ARG A 587 -36.35 -30.51 -0.02
CA ARG A 587 -35.29 -29.59 0.45
C ARG A 587 -34.62 -30.15 1.69
N GLU A 588 -35.40 -30.65 2.66
CA GLU A 588 -34.86 -31.28 3.85
C GLU A 588 -34.02 -32.52 3.53
N ALA A 589 -34.46 -33.33 2.57
CA ALA A 589 -33.70 -34.50 2.14
C ALA A 589 -32.35 -34.12 1.55
N ALA A 590 -32.29 -33.08 0.73
CA ALA A 590 -31.03 -32.56 0.18
C ALA A 590 -30.13 -31.98 1.28
N LEU A 591 -30.70 -31.24 2.21
CA LEU A 591 -29.98 -30.66 3.35
C LEU A 591 -29.40 -31.72 4.29
N GLU A 592 -30.05 -32.85 4.47
CA GLU A 592 -29.50 -33.98 5.23
C GLU A 592 -28.21 -34.55 4.61
N LYS A 593 -28.06 -34.46 3.29
CA LYS A 593 -26.83 -34.85 2.61
C LYS A 593 -25.70 -33.85 2.84
N ILE A 594 -26.01 -32.58 3.03
CA ILE A 594 -25.06 -31.48 3.23
C ILE A 594 -24.59 -31.42 4.68
N LEU A 595 -25.46 -31.72 5.63
CA LEU A 595 -25.20 -31.57 7.07
C LEU A 595 -23.90 -32.21 7.54
N PRO A 596 -23.54 -33.47 7.16
CA PRO A 596 -22.28 -34.07 7.60
C PRO A 596 -21.05 -33.34 7.09
N TYR A 597 -21.09 -32.79 5.89
CA TYR A 597 -19.98 -32.03 5.32
C TYR A 597 -19.75 -30.73 6.09
N GLN A 598 -20.81 -29.96 6.34
CA GLN A 598 -20.72 -28.73 7.11
C GLN A 598 -20.29 -28.98 8.54
N GLN A 599 -20.82 -30.00 9.20
CA GLN A 599 -20.44 -30.37 10.54
C GLN A 599 -18.96 -30.72 10.62
N GLY A 600 -18.46 -31.51 9.67
CA GLY A 600 -17.05 -31.89 9.58
C GLY A 600 -16.13 -30.70 9.38
N ASP A 601 -16.54 -29.75 8.54
CA ASP A 601 -15.77 -28.51 8.28
C ASP A 601 -15.71 -27.66 9.55
N PHE A 602 -16.81 -27.50 10.25
CA PHE A 602 -16.84 -26.72 11.48
C PHE A 602 -16.01 -27.37 12.59
N GLU A 603 -16.03 -28.70 12.71
CA GLU A 603 -15.19 -29.42 13.66
C GLU A 603 -13.71 -29.12 13.42
N LYS A 604 -13.27 -29.13 12.16
CA LYS A 604 -11.87 -28.80 11.80
C LYS A 604 -11.52 -27.34 12.08
N LEU A 605 -12.44 -26.41 11.88
CA LEU A 605 -12.23 -25.00 12.21
C LEU A 605 -12.08 -24.79 13.72
N TYR A 606 -12.95 -25.41 14.53
CA TYR A 606 -12.84 -25.33 15.98
C TYR A 606 -11.52 -25.93 16.49
N GLU A 607 -11.10 -27.06 15.93
CA GLU A 607 -9.80 -27.69 16.24
C GLU A 607 -8.65 -26.74 15.90
N ALA A 608 -8.67 -26.12 14.73
CA ALA A 608 -7.61 -25.21 14.28
C ALA A 608 -7.47 -23.99 15.19
N LEU A 609 -8.57 -23.49 15.75
CA LEU A 609 -8.57 -22.32 16.63
C LEU A 609 -8.36 -22.63 18.11
N GLU A 610 -8.18 -23.90 18.47
CA GLU A 610 -7.75 -24.32 19.82
C GLU A 610 -8.66 -23.77 20.94
N GLY A 611 -9.97 -23.67 20.70
CA GLY A 611 -10.95 -23.16 21.65
C GLY A 611 -11.17 -21.64 21.61
N CYS A 612 -10.52 -20.92 20.74
CA CYS A 612 -10.81 -19.50 20.51
C CYS A 612 -12.20 -19.31 19.90
N PRO A 613 -12.83 -18.14 20.07
CA PRO A 613 -14.14 -17.86 19.48
C PRO A 613 -14.17 -18.03 17.97
N VAL A 614 -15.25 -18.60 17.45
CA VAL A 614 -15.47 -18.76 16.02
C VAL A 614 -16.86 -18.23 15.67
N THR A 615 -16.92 -17.18 14.86
CA THR A 615 -18.16 -16.61 14.34
C THR A 615 -18.49 -17.24 12.99
N ILE A 616 -19.60 -17.94 12.92
CA ILE A 616 -20.05 -18.61 11.70
C ILE A 616 -21.23 -17.84 11.12
N ARG A 617 -21.06 -17.31 9.93
CA ARG A 617 -22.11 -16.62 9.20
C ARG A 617 -22.94 -17.62 8.41
N PHE A 618 -24.22 -17.57 8.55
CA PHE A 618 -25.15 -18.38 7.77
C PHE A 618 -25.14 -17.97 6.31
N LEU A 619 -25.67 -18.83 5.45
CA LEU A 619 -25.68 -18.64 4.01
C LEU A 619 -26.15 -17.25 3.62
N ASP A 620 -25.31 -16.54 2.86
CA ASP A 620 -25.52 -15.13 2.49
C ASP A 620 -25.86 -14.91 1.00
N PRO A 621 -25.15 -15.48 0.03
CA PRO A 621 -25.38 -15.16 -1.38
C PRO A 621 -26.74 -15.67 -1.90
N PRO A 622 -27.27 -15.02 -2.96
CA PRO A 622 -28.48 -15.52 -3.63
C PRO A 622 -28.25 -16.91 -4.20
N LEU A 623 -29.31 -17.73 -4.24
CA LEU A 623 -29.21 -19.12 -4.70
C LEU A 623 -28.80 -19.27 -6.15
N HIS A 624 -29.05 -18.27 -7.00
CA HIS A 624 -28.66 -18.33 -8.41
C HIS A 624 -27.15 -18.43 -8.63
N GLU A 625 -26.32 -18.02 -7.65
CA GLU A 625 -24.86 -18.12 -7.75
C GLU A 625 -24.35 -19.57 -7.75
N PHE A 626 -25.15 -20.51 -7.27
CA PHE A 626 -24.77 -21.91 -7.13
C PHE A 626 -25.35 -22.82 -8.22
N VAL A 627 -26.28 -22.31 -9.03
CA VAL A 627 -26.93 -23.13 -10.05
C VAL A 627 -25.99 -23.46 -11.20
N PRO A 628 -26.15 -24.64 -11.84
CA PRO A 628 -25.30 -25.01 -12.94
C PRO A 628 -25.56 -24.15 -14.18
N THR A 629 -24.51 -23.84 -14.92
CA THR A 629 -24.55 -23.11 -16.19
C THR A 629 -24.31 -24.00 -17.37
N GLU A 630 -23.57 -25.12 -17.17
CA GLU A 630 -23.24 -26.11 -18.23
C GLU A 630 -24.38 -27.09 -18.44
N GLU A 631 -24.67 -27.38 -19.70
CA GLU A 631 -25.73 -28.31 -20.09
C GLU A 631 -25.57 -29.70 -19.44
N GLU A 632 -24.33 -30.22 -19.39
CA GLU A 632 -24.02 -31.51 -18.77
C GLU A 632 -24.41 -31.55 -17.29
N ASP A 633 -24.10 -30.48 -16.53
CA ASP A 633 -24.43 -30.38 -15.12
C ASP A 633 -25.94 -30.26 -14.90
N ILE A 634 -26.63 -29.54 -15.77
CA ILE A 634 -28.09 -29.42 -15.76
C ILE A 634 -28.75 -30.80 -15.98
N GLU A 635 -28.23 -31.56 -16.92
CA GLU A 635 -28.71 -32.95 -17.23
C GLU A 635 -28.50 -33.86 -16.01
N LYS A 636 -27.35 -33.84 -15.38
CA LYS A 636 -27.05 -34.61 -14.16
C LYS A 636 -27.99 -34.26 -13.03
N LEU A 637 -28.26 -32.97 -12.82
CA LEU A 637 -29.16 -32.50 -11.79
C LEU A 637 -30.61 -32.94 -12.07
N ALA A 638 -31.08 -32.82 -13.30
CA ALA A 638 -32.38 -33.24 -13.72
C ALA A 638 -32.59 -34.75 -13.47
N LYS A 639 -31.63 -35.58 -13.80
CA LYS A 639 -31.63 -37.00 -13.54
C LYS A 639 -31.67 -37.31 -12.03
N ALA A 640 -30.86 -36.64 -11.24
CA ALA A 640 -30.79 -36.84 -9.79
C ALA A 640 -32.12 -36.52 -9.09
N GLN A 641 -32.86 -35.53 -9.59
CA GLN A 641 -34.12 -35.11 -9.04
C GLN A 641 -35.38 -35.73 -9.72
N GLY A 642 -35.19 -36.51 -10.75
CA GLY A 642 -36.31 -37.07 -11.50
C GLY A 642 -37.17 -36.03 -12.22
N LYS A 643 -36.54 -34.92 -12.62
CA LYS A 643 -37.16 -33.81 -13.34
C LYS A 643 -36.64 -33.73 -14.77
N SER A 644 -37.37 -33.04 -15.63
CA SER A 644 -36.88 -32.78 -16.99
C SER A 644 -35.82 -31.66 -16.99
N VAL A 645 -35.00 -31.65 -18.03
CA VAL A 645 -34.00 -30.55 -18.24
C VAL A 645 -34.73 -29.21 -18.35
N GLU A 646 -35.87 -29.16 -19.01
CA GLU A 646 -36.68 -27.94 -19.15
C GLU A 646 -37.19 -27.44 -17.79
N GLN A 647 -37.61 -28.35 -16.90
CA GLN A 647 -38.04 -27.99 -15.55
C GLN A 647 -36.88 -27.37 -14.73
N ILE A 648 -35.68 -27.96 -14.83
CA ILE A 648 -34.48 -27.41 -14.15
C ILE A 648 -34.11 -26.04 -14.71
N LYS A 649 -34.13 -25.90 -16.05
CA LYS A 649 -33.86 -24.59 -16.69
C LYS A 649 -34.89 -23.54 -16.30
N ALA A 650 -36.15 -23.90 -16.13
CA ALA A 650 -37.19 -22.99 -15.68
C ALA A 650 -36.97 -22.55 -14.23
N ILE A 651 -36.56 -23.44 -13.35
CA ILE A 651 -36.21 -23.13 -11.96
C ILE A 651 -35.01 -22.17 -11.93
N ILE A 652 -33.96 -22.45 -12.67
CA ILE A 652 -32.75 -21.61 -12.76
C ILE A 652 -33.14 -20.21 -13.26
N ALA A 653 -33.95 -20.11 -14.31
CA ALA A 653 -34.41 -18.83 -14.84
C ALA A 653 -35.22 -18.04 -13.82
N SER A 654 -36.03 -18.72 -13.00
CA SER A 654 -36.85 -18.07 -11.94
C SER A 654 -36.00 -17.47 -10.82
N LEU A 655 -34.76 -17.93 -10.63
CA LEU A 655 -33.85 -17.48 -9.59
C LEU A 655 -33.04 -16.25 -10.02
N HIS A 656 -33.05 -15.90 -11.32
CA HIS A 656 -32.33 -14.75 -11.83
C HIS A 656 -32.85 -13.44 -11.22
N GLU A 657 -31.94 -12.61 -10.74
CA GLU A 657 -32.28 -11.31 -10.14
C GLU A 657 -31.59 -10.19 -10.89
N PHE A 658 -32.30 -9.06 -11.07
CA PHE A 658 -31.75 -7.86 -11.71
C PHE A 658 -30.70 -7.20 -10.85
N ASN A 659 -30.87 -7.23 -9.52
CA ASN A 659 -29.93 -6.67 -8.56
C ASN A 659 -29.73 -7.66 -7.41
N PRO A 660 -28.83 -8.65 -7.59
CA PRO A 660 -28.61 -9.68 -6.58
C PRO A 660 -28.19 -9.18 -5.20
N MET A 661 -27.45 -8.06 -5.15
CA MET A 661 -26.99 -7.49 -3.89
C MET A 661 -28.14 -7.01 -3.00
N MET A 662 -29.27 -6.62 -3.60
CA MET A 662 -30.47 -6.14 -2.89
C MET A 662 -31.62 -7.14 -2.98
N GLY A 663 -31.37 -8.36 -3.40
CA GLY A 663 -32.37 -9.37 -3.71
C GLY A 663 -32.60 -10.41 -2.59
N HIS A 664 -32.92 -11.59 -3.02
CA HIS A 664 -33.29 -12.73 -2.17
C HIS A 664 -32.03 -13.46 -1.68
N ARG A 665 -31.44 -12.93 -0.62
CA ARG A 665 -30.20 -13.45 -0.02
C ARG A 665 -30.20 -13.27 1.51
N GLY A 666 -29.19 -13.86 2.17
CA GLY A 666 -28.96 -13.71 3.59
C GLY A 666 -30.14 -14.11 4.45
N LEU A 667 -30.49 -13.26 5.41
CA LEU A 667 -31.61 -13.47 6.31
C LEU A 667 -32.92 -13.73 5.56
N ARG A 668 -33.11 -13.09 4.40
CA ARG A 668 -34.32 -13.27 3.58
C ARG A 668 -34.50 -14.70 3.10
N LEU A 669 -33.38 -15.41 2.77
CA LEU A 669 -33.41 -16.84 2.48
C LEU A 669 -33.83 -17.66 3.70
N ALA A 670 -33.35 -17.31 4.86
CA ALA A 670 -33.70 -18.01 6.11
C ALA A 670 -35.19 -17.81 6.49
N VAL A 671 -35.79 -16.70 6.13
CA VAL A 671 -37.21 -16.48 6.28
C VAL A 671 -38.03 -17.34 5.30
N THR A 672 -37.60 -17.35 4.03
CA THR A 672 -38.31 -18.09 2.97
C THR A 672 -38.08 -19.59 3.09
N TYR A 673 -36.86 -20.01 3.40
CA TYR A 673 -36.45 -21.40 3.53
C TYR A 673 -35.81 -21.69 4.89
N PRO A 674 -36.59 -21.69 5.98
CA PRO A 674 -36.04 -21.85 7.34
C PRO A 674 -35.32 -23.17 7.57
N GLU A 675 -35.55 -24.17 6.73
CA GLU A 675 -34.87 -25.47 6.77
C GLU A 675 -33.34 -25.31 6.63
N ILE A 676 -32.88 -24.32 5.85
CA ILE A 676 -31.45 -24.04 5.67
C ILE A 676 -30.85 -23.59 6.98
N ALA A 677 -31.48 -22.65 7.66
CA ALA A 677 -31.02 -22.16 8.97
C ALA A 677 -31.03 -23.26 10.05
N LYS A 678 -32.05 -24.15 10.04
CA LYS A 678 -32.10 -25.32 10.92
C LYS A 678 -30.92 -26.25 10.69
N MET A 679 -30.62 -26.57 9.43
CA MET A 679 -29.49 -27.45 9.06
C MET A 679 -28.17 -26.85 9.52
N GLN A 680 -27.91 -25.58 9.23
CA GLN A 680 -26.68 -24.92 9.60
C GLN A 680 -26.52 -24.82 11.13
N THR A 681 -27.58 -24.57 11.85
CA THR A 681 -27.58 -24.57 13.33
C THR A 681 -27.21 -25.94 13.88
N LYS A 682 -27.80 -27.00 13.33
CA LYS A 682 -27.45 -28.38 13.74
C LYS A 682 -25.98 -28.68 13.50
N ALA A 683 -25.47 -28.30 12.34
CA ALA A 683 -24.06 -28.51 11.98
C ALA A 683 -23.11 -27.78 12.94
N VAL A 684 -23.38 -26.50 13.25
CA VAL A 684 -22.57 -25.70 14.18
C VAL A 684 -22.58 -26.32 15.60
N ILE A 685 -23.73 -26.58 16.12
CA ILE A 685 -23.88 -27.06 17.52
C ILE A 685 -23.30 -28.45 17.68
N ARG A 686 -23.58 -29.38 16.77
CA ARG A 686 -23.03 -30.74 16.81
C ARG A 686 -21.51 -30.73 16.71
N ALA A 687 -20.96 -29.91 15.81
CA ALA A 687 -19.51 -29.77 15.68
C ALA A 687 -18.88 -29.24 16.96
N ALA A 688 -19.45 -28.19 17.53
CA ALA A 688 -18.95 -27.58 18.77
C ALA A 688 -18.99 -28.57 19.96
N ILE A 689 -20.06 -29.33 20.10
CA ILE A 689 -20.20 -30.33 21.16
C ILE A 689 -19.16 -31.44 21.00
N ASN A 690 -18.94 -31.92 19.76
CA ASN A 690 -17.97 -32.97 19.49
C ASN A 690 -16.53 -32.52 19.81
N VAL A 691 -16.16 -31.31 19.42
CA VAL A 691 -14.84 -30.76 19.71
C VAL A 691 -14.64 -30.48 21.19
N GLN A 692 -15.68 -29.99 21.89
CA GLN A 692 -15.62 -29.77 23.32
C GLN A 692 -15.40 -31.09 24.10
N LYS A 693 -16.02 -32.18 23.66
CA LYS A 693 -15.79 -33.51 24.25
C LYS A 693 -14.38 -34.03 24.03
N ALA A 694 -13.85 -33.76 22.87
CA ALA A 694 -12.46 -34.16 22.53
C ALA A 694 -11.40 -33.32 23.28
N HIS A 695 -11.76 -32.10 23.67
CA HIS A 695 -10.88 -31.16 24.37
C HIS A 695 -11.55 -30.56 25.59
N PRO A 696 -11.67 -31.30 26.70
CA PRO A 696 -12.39 -30.82 27.89
C PRO A 696 -11.81 -29.58 28.55
N ASP A 697 -10.51 -29.30 28.31
CA ASP A 697 -9.81 -28.14 28.82
C ASP A 697 -10.07 -26.85 28.01
N TRP A 698 -10.67 -26.97 26.82
CA TRP A 698 -11.08 -25.81 26.03
C TRP A 698 -12.49 -25.34 26.44
N THR A 699 -12.79 -24.08 26.14
CA THR A 699 -14.14 -23.55 26.21
C THR A 699 -14.61 -23.21 24.78
N VAL A 700 -15.33 -24.14 24.18
CA VAL A 700 -15.89 -23.94 22.83
C VAL A 700 -17.27 -23.30 22.98
N ALA A 701 -17.38 -22.05 22.49
CA ALA A 701 -18.64 -21.30 22.53
C ALA A 701 -18.95 -20.76 21.13
N PRO A 702 -19.88 -21.43 20.41
CA PRO A 702 -20.22 -20.98 19.06
C PRO A 702 -20.84 -19.59 19.05
N GLU A 703 -20.47 -18.81 18.03
CA GLU A 703 -21.10 -17.52 17.71
C GLU A 703 -21.75 -17.66 16.34
N ILE A 704 -23.10 -17.63 16.32
CA ILE A 704 -23.90 -17.75 15.10
C ILE A 704 -24.28 -16.36 14.63
N MET A 705 -23.90 -16.01 13.40
CA MET A 705 -24.16 -14.70 12.82
C MET A 705 -25.16 -14.79 11.66
N ILE A 706 -26.23 -14.04 11.79
CA ILE A 706 -27.28 -13.95 10.78
C ILE A 706 -26.99 -12.72 9.92
N PRO A 707 -26.72 -12.89 8.61
CA PRO A 707 -26.38 -11.78 7.73
C PRO A 707 -27.59 -11.00 7.25
N LEU A 708 -27.37 -9.74 6.82
CA LEU A 708 -28.33 -8.92 6.08
C LEU A 708 -29.61 -8.54 6.86
N SER A 709 -29.53 -8.39 8.17
CA SER A 709 -30.67 -7.93 8.95
C SER A 709 -30.93 -6.44 8.74
N CYS A 710 -32.20 -6.04 8.65
CA CYS A 710 -32.61 -4.64 8.56
C CYS A 710 -33.74 -4.29 9.53
N ASP A 711 -34.44 -5.29 10.08
CA ASP A 711 -35.56 -5.11 11.00
C ASP A 711 -35.43 -6.09 12.15
N ALA A 712 -35.65 -5.61 13.38
CA ALA A 712 -35.57 -6.45 14.57
C ALA A 712 -36.56 -7.62 14.53
N LYS A 713 -37.72 -7.46 13.91
CA LYS A 713 -38.72 -8.51 13.79
C LYS A 713 -38.31 -9.66 12.89
N GLU A 714 -37.65 -9.33 11.75
CA GLU A 714 -37.17 -10.40 10.88
C GLU A 714 -36.00 -11.15 11.53
N LEU A 715 -35.14 -10.44 12.25
CA LEU A 715 -34.04 -11.07 12.99
C LEU A 715 -34.60 -11.98 14.10
N LYS A 716 -35.60 -11.53 14.83
CA LYS A 716 -36.27 -12.33 15.85
C LYS A 716 -36.86 -13.61 15.26
N TYR A 717 -37.54 -13.50 14.13
CA TYR A 717 -38.13 -14.66 13.43
C TYR A 717 -37.10 -15.76 13.16
N VAL A 718 -35.96 -15.39 12.57
CA VAL A 718 -34.89 -16.33 12.26
C VAL A 718 -34.17 -16.80 13.53
N LYS A 719 -33.92 -15.90 14.47
CA LYS A 719 -33.28 -16.22 15.75
C LYS A 719 -34.08 -17.23 16.53
N ASP A 720 -35.40 -17.09 16.58
CA ASP A 720 -36.24 -18.03 17.32
C ASP A 720 -36.14 -19.46 16.74
N ILE A 721 -36.03 -19.59 15.43
CA ILE A 721 -35.77 -20.86 14.75
C ILE A 721 -34.40 -21.44 15.13
N VAL A 722 -33.38 -20.61 15.11
CA VAL A 722 -32.00 -20.99 15.44
C VAL A 722 -31.90 -21.43 16.90
N VAL A 723 -32.48 -20.66 17.82
CA VAL A 723 -32.45 -20.97 19.26
C VAL A 723 -33.20 -22.25 19.55
N ALA A 724 -34.39 -22.44 18.99
CA ALA A 724 -35.17 -23.67 19.18
C ALA A 724 -34.38 -24.90 18.68
N THR A 725 -33.73 -24.79 17.54
CA THR A 725 -32.92 -25.87 16.95
C THR A 725 -31.67 -26.15 17.79
N ALA A 726 -30.93 -25.10 18.19
CA ALA A 726 -29.72 -25.23 19.00
C ALA A 726 -30.03 -25.84 20.38
N ASP A 727 -31.06 -25.34 21.05
CA ASP A 727 -31.45 -25.85 22.39
C ASP A 727 -31.88 -27.32 22.33
N ALA A 728 -32.60 -27.71 21.27
CA ALA A 728 -32.98 -29.12 21.08
C ALA A 728 -31.77 -30.03 20.87
N GLU A 729 -30.77 -29.61 20.11
CA GLU A 729 -29.53 -30.35 19.84
C GLU A 729 -28.66 -30.47 21.11
N ILE A 730 -28.56 -29.38 21.88
CA ILE A 730 -27.81 -29.37 23.16
C ILE A 730 -28.47 -30.33 24.17
N LYS A 731 -29.78 -30.28 24.28
CA LYS A 731 -30.55 -31.17 25.15
C LYS A 731 -30.41 -32.64 24.74
N ALA A 732 -30.53 -32.93 23.46
CA ALA A 732 -30.40 -34.28 22.95
C ALA A 732 -29.00 -34.88 23.19
N ALA A 733 -27.98 -34.07 23.21
CA ALA A 733 -26.59 -34.47 23.48
C ALA A 733 -26.26 -34.51 24.99
N GLY A 734 -27.19 -34.08 25.86
CA GLY A 734 -26.93 -33.99 27.30
C GLY A 734 -25.83 -32.99 27.66
N SER A 735 -25.66 -31.95 26.84
CA SER A 735 -24.59 -30.95 26.96
C SER A 735 -25.10 -29.70 27.69
N ASP A 736 -24.17 -28.93 28.26
CA ASP A 736 -24.38 -27.59 28.81
C ASP A 736 -23.78 -26.50 27.94
N MET A 737 -23.55 -26.78 26.67
CA MET A 737 -22.93 -25.86 25.69
C MET A 737 -23.59 -24.48 25.71
N LYS A 738 -22.78 -23.44 25.75
CA LYS A 738 -23.18 -22.04 25.59
C LYS A 738 -22.94 -21.61 24.18
N TYR A 739 -23.79 -20.77 23.63
CA TYR A 739 -23.66 -20.19 22.31
C TYR A 739 -24.26 -18.79 22.28
N GLU A 740 -23.90 -18.01 21.28
CA GLU A 740 -24.46 -16.68 21.06
C GLU A 740 -25.05 -16.60 19.66
N VAL A 741 -26.11 -15.81 19.50
CA VAL A 741 -26.70 -15.46 18.22
C VAL A 741 -26.64 -13.96 18.06
N GLY A 742 -25.94 -13.52 17.01
CA GLY A 742 -25.79 -12.10 16.67
C GLY A 742 -26.10 -11.85 15.22
N THR A 743 -25.80 -10.66 14.76
CA THR A 743 -26.08 -10.26 13.38
C THR A 743 -24.97 -9.43 12.78
N MET A 744 -24.90 -9.45 11.45
CA MET A 744 -24.07 -8.55 10.69
C MET A 744 -24.81 -7.24 10.44
N ILE A 745 -24.20 -6.13 10.86
CA ILE A 745 -24.69 -4.79 10.56
C ILE A 745 -24.07 -4.35 9.24
N GLU A 746 -24.84 -4.44 8.18
CA GLU A 746 -24.35 -4.15 6.81
C GLU A 746 -25.37 -3.38 5.96
N ILE A 747 -26.58 -3.16 6.50
CA ILE A 747 -27.62 -2.34 5.89
C ILE A 747 -27.73 -1.05 6.72
N PRO A 748 -27.74 0.13 6.09
CA PRO A 748 -27.83 1.40 6.84
C PRO A 748 -29.00 1.48 7.79
N ARG A 749 -30.17 0.93 7.44
CA ARG A 749 -31.32 0.89 8.32
C ARG A 749 -31.05 0.10 9.63
N ALA A 750 -30.27 -0.99 9.53
CA ALA A 750 -29.88 -1.74 10.71
C ALA A 750 -29.02 -0.92 11.67
N ALA A 751 -28.07 -0.14 11.12
CA ALA A 751 -27.25 0.78 11.92
C ALA A 751 -28.09 1.86 12.61
N LEU A 752 -29.05 2.43 11.89
CA LEU A 752 -29.97 3.45 12.43
C LEU A 752 -30.90 2.92 13.51
N THR A 753 -31.28 1.65 13.44
CA THR A 753 -32.22 1.00 14.39
C THR A 753 -31.51 -0.01 15.29
N ALA A 754 -30.20 0.16 15.48
CA ALA A 754 -29.37 -0.80 16.21
C ALA A 754 -29.82 -1.07 17.64
N GLY A 755 -30.39 -0.08 18.32
CA GLY A 755 -30.95 -0.27 19.65
C GLY A 755 -32.08 -1.31 19.71
N GLU A 756 -32.93 -1.32 18.71
CA GLU A 756 -34.00 -2.33 18.59
C GLU A 756 -33.44 -3.69 18.19
N ILE A 757 -32.49 -3.71 17.27
CA ILE A 757 -31.83 -4.96 16.84
C ILE A 757 -31.06 -5.62 17.98
N ALA A 758 -30.44 -4.83 18.86
CA ALA A 758 -29.69 -5.33 20.00
C ALA A 758 -30.57 -6.01 21.08
N LYS A 759 -31.89 -5.84 21.04
CA LYS A 759 -32.80 -6.61 21.88
C LYS A 759 -32.76 -8.10 21.50
N GLU A 760 -32.48 -8.38 20.23
CA GLU A 760 -32.44 -9.74 19.70
C GLU A 760 -31.01 -10.24 19.47
N ALA A 761 -30.08 -9.38 19.04
CA ALA A 761 -28.70 -9.76 18.76
C ALA A 761 -27.80 -9.64 20.00
N GLU A 762 -27.03 -10.68 20.27
CA GLU A 762 -26.06 -10.71 21.38
C GLU A 762 -24.71 -10.12 20.99
N PHE A 763 -24.45 -9.96 19.69
CA PHE A 763 -23.27 -9.28 19.16
C PHE A 763 -23.57 -8.66 17.80
N PHE A 764 -22.75 -7.66 17.44
CA PHE A 764 -22.75 -7.05 16.12
C PHE A 764 -21.41 -7.29 15.42
N CYS A 765 -21.46 -7.57 14.14
CA CYS A 765 -20.30 -7.54 13.28
C CYS A 765 -20.60 -6.63 12.09
N PHE A 766 -19.76 -5.62 11.85
CA PHE A 766 -19.95 -4.70 10.73
C PHE A 766 -19.45 -5.32 9.45
N GLY A 767 -20.34 -5.56 8.49
CA GLY A 767 -20.04 -5.96 7.12
C GLY A 767 -19.79 -4.71 6.27
N THR A 768 -18.64 -4.14 6.38
CA THR A 768 -18.35 -2.81 5.83
C THR A 768 -18.33 -2.75 4.32
N ASN A 769 -18.15 -3.88 3.62
CA ASN A 769 -18.25 -3.91 2.16
C ASN A 769 -19.68 -3.53 1.70
N ASP A 770 -20.68 -4.23 2.21
CA ASP A 770 -22.08 -3.94 1.90
C ASP A 770 -22.55 -2.62 2.50
N LEU A 771 -22.15 -2.30 3.71
CA LEU A 771 -22.50 -1.04 4.36
C LEU A 771 -21.98 0.15 3.54
N THR A 772 -20.79 0.06 3.00
CA THR A 772 -20.18 1.08 2.11
C THR A 772 -20.97 1.19 0.81
N GLN A 773 -21.26 0.07 0.15
CA GLN A 773 -22.06 0.07 -1.09
C GLN A 773 -23.40 0.76 -0.91
N MET A 774 -24.12 0.43 0.13
CA MET A 774 -25.46 0.96 0.36
C MET A 774 -25.44 2.41 0.87
N THR A 775 -24.41 2.82 1.58
CA THR A 775 -24.26 4.19 2.05
C THR A 775 -23.88 5.13 0.91
N TYR A 776 -22.96 4.73 0.04
CA TYR A 776 -22.61 5.51 -1.15
C TYR A 776 -23.63 5.37 -2.28
N GLY A 777 -24.39 4.28 -2.32
CA GLY A 777 -25.38 4.04 -3.36
C GLY A 777 -24.78 3.59 -4.69
N PHE A 778 -23.61 2.94 -4.68
CA PHE A 778 -23.03 2.33 -5.88
C PHE A 778 -22.46 0.95 -5.59
N SER A 779 -22.44 0.12 -6.63
CA SER A 779 -21.93 -1.24 -6.56
C SER A 779 -20.40 -1.28 -6.56
N ARG A 780 -19.83 -2.10 -5.68
CA ARG A 780 -18.40 -2.38 -5.67
C ARG A 780 -17.90 -2.91 -7.01
N ASP A 781 -18.70 -3.76 -7.67
CA ASP A 781 -18.33 -4.38 -8.95
C ASP A 781 -18.38 -3.38 -10.11
N ASP A 782 -19.25 -2.38 -10.05
CA ASP A 782 -19.42 -1.38 -11.10
C ASP A 782 -18.59 -0.10 -10.87
N ALA A 783 -18.14 0.15 -9.66
CA ALA A 783 -17.47 1.39 -9.28
C ALA A 783 -16.16 1.65 -10.07
N GLY A 784 -15.49 0.60 -10.53
CA GLY A 784 -14.29 0.72 -11.37
C GLY A 784 -14.51 1.49 -12.67
N LYS A 785 -15.74 1.61 -13.12
CA LYS A 785 -16.09 2.36 -14.35
C LYS A 785 -15.97 3.87 -14.20
N PHE A 786 -16.07 4.39 -12.97
CA PHE A 786 -16.06 5.83 -12.72
C PHE A 786 -15.12 6.31 -11.62
N LEU A 787 -14.64 5.44 -10.72
CA LEU A 787 -13.80 5.86 -9.58
C LEU A 787 -12.49 6.52 -10.03
N ASN A 788 -11.88 6.06 -11.12
CA ASN A 788 -10.66 6.69 -11.63
C ASN A 788 -10.90 8.15 -12.02
N ALA A 789 -12.04 8.45 -12.63
CA ALA A 789 -12.42 9.84 -12.95
C ALA A 789 -12.61 10.67 -11.67
N TYR A 790 -13.15 10.07 -10.62
CA TYR A 790 -13.32 10.74 -9.32
C TYR A 790 -11.97 11.07 -8.67
N TYR A 791 -10.98 10.16 -8.80
CA TYR A 791 -9.63 10.42 -8.31
C TYR A 791 -8.96 11.54 -9.12
N ASP A 792 -9.07 11.49 -10.44
CA ASP A 792 -8.48 12.50 -11.33
C ASP A 792 -9.09 13.89 -11.09
N ALA A 793 -10.39 13.94 -10.81
CA ALA A 793 -11.11 15.17 -10.49
C ALA A 793 -10.96 15.59 -9.01
N LYS A 794 -10.22 14.81 -8.20
CA LYS A 794 -9.99 15.05 -6.76
C LYS A 794 -11.26 15.08 -5.92
N ILE A 795 -12.28 14.35 -6.35
CA ILE A 795 -13.53 14.18 -5.60
C ILE A 795 -13.29 13.17 -4.46
N PHE A 796 -12.65 12.06 -4.76
CA PHE A 796 -12.21 11.09 -3.77
C PHE A 796 -10.67 11.00 -3.77
N GLU A 797 -10.08 10.93 -2.59
CA GLU A 797 -8.64 10.70 -2.42
C GLU A 797 -8.32 9.21 -2.33
N ASN A 798 -9.25 8.41 -1.83
CA ASN A 798 -9.06 6.98 -1.58
C ASN A 798 -10.25 6.17 -2.11
N ASP A 799 -10.00 4.89 -2.36
CA ASP A 799 -11.04 3.91 -2.62
C ASP A 799 -11.81 3.63 -1.31
N PRO A 800 -13.12 3.91 -1.24
CA PRO A 800 -13.89 3.70 -0.02
C PRO A 800 -14.02 2.21 0.36
N PHE A 801 -13.74 1.30 -0.55
CA PHE A 801 -13.73 -0.15 -0.26
C PHE A 801 -12.40 -0.62 0.31
N ALA A 802 -11.31 0.11 0.09
CA ALA A 802 -9.99 -0.19 0.64
C ALA A 802 -9.77 0.51 2.00
N LYS A 803 -10.16 1.77 2.09
CA LYS A 803 -10.03 2.61 3.29
C LYS A 803 -11.41 3.03 3.75
N LEU A 804 -11.74 2.76 5.02
CA LEU A 804 -13.06 3.02 5.58
C LEU A 804 -13.41 4.51 5.52
N ASP A 805 -14.60 4.80 5.00
CA ASP A 805 -15.22 6.12 5.01
C ASP A 805 -15.63 6.47 6.44
N ARG A 806 -14.93 7.38 7.07
CA ARG A 806 -15.21 7.80 8.45
C ARG A 806 -16.40 8.75 8.55
N ASP A 807 -16.70 9.47 7.47
CA ASP A 807 -17.72 10.53 7.46
C ASP A 807 -19.15 9.97 7.35
N GLY A 808 -19.36 9.04 6.44
CA GLY A 808 -20.68 8.43 6.23
C GLY A 808 -20.84 7.09 6.93
N VAL A 809 -20.09 6.09 6.47
CA VAL A 809 -20.12 4.73 7.04
C VAL A 809 -19.69 4.75 8.50
N GLY A 810 -18.67 5.53 8.82
CA GLY A 810 -18.19 5.67 10.20
C GLY A 810 -19.23 6.23 11.16
N GLN A 811 -20.06 7.18 10.74
CA GLN A 811 -21.16 7.68 11.56
C GLN A 811 -22.19 6.60 11.85
N LEU A 812 -22.53 5.81 10.85
CA LEU A 812 -23.46 4.69 11.03
C LEU A 812 -22.90 3.65 12.01
N MET A 813 -21.62 3.34 11.93
CA MET A 813 -20.96 2.43 12.87
C MET A 813 -20.99 2.99 14.30
N GLN A 814 -20.71 4.26 14.49
CA GLN A 814 -20.74 4.92 15.80
C GLN A 814 -22.15 4.89 16.40
N MET A 815 -23.18 5.18 15.60
CA MET A 815 -24.58 5.11 16.01
C MET A 815 -24.94 3.69 16.46
N ALA A 816 -24.54 2.70 15.67
CA ALA A 816 -24.85 1.30 15.96
C ALA A 816 -24.17 0.83 17.25
N VAL A 817 -22.90 1.16 17.47
CA VAL A 817 -22.18 0.82 18.70
C VAL A 817 -22.82 1.48 19.91
N LYS A 818 -23.07 2.78 19.84
CA LYS A 818 -23.67 3.55 20.93
C LYS A 818 -25.07 3.04 21.31
N ASN A 819 -25.94 2.94 20.33
CA ASN A 819 -27.32 2.56 20.55
C ASN A 819 -27.46 1.07 20.88
N GLY A 820 -26.65 0.22 20.29
CA GLY A 820 -26.62 -1.21 20.60
C GLY A 820 -26.18 -1.48 22.04
N LYS A 821 -25.08 -0.86 22.47
CA LYS A 821 -24.58 -1.00 23.84
C LYS A 821 -25.49 -0.33 24.90
N ALA A 822 -26.25 0.69 24.54
CA ALA A 822 -27.24 1.29 25.40
C ALA A 822 -28.38 0.28 25.71
N THR A 823 -28.79 -0.50 24.73
CA THR A 823 -29.80 -1.56 24.92
C THR A 823 -29.21 -2.80 25.58
N ARG A 824 -28.03 -3.22 25.18
CA ARG A 824 -27.33 -4.43 25.65
C ARG A 824 -25.91 -4.06 26.05
N PRO A 825 -25.66 -3.72 27.33
CA PRO A 825 -24.33 -3.28 27.78
C PRO A 825 -23.20 -4.28 27.51
N GLN A 826 -23.49 -5.58 27.48
CA GLN A 826 -22.51 -6.64 27.22
C GLN A 826 -22.37 -6.98 25.74
N LEU A 827 -23.02 -6.21 24.84
CA LEU A 827 -22.90 -6.39 23.41
C LEU A 827 -21.45 -6.23 22.97
N HIS A 828 -20.90 -7.23 22.30
CA HIS A 828 -19.59 -7.05 21.66
C HIS A 828 -19.75 -6.73 20.17
N CYS A 829 -18.84 -5.90 19.68
CA CYS A 829 -18.89 -5.38 18.33
C CYS A 829 -17.54 -5.62 17.63
N GLY A 830 -17.58 -6.08 16.39
CA GLY A 830 -16.42 -6.27 15.57
C GLY A 830 -16.63 -5.83 14.12
N ILE A 831 -15.59 -5.93 13.33
CA ILE A 831 -15.63 -5.63 11.90
C ILE A 831 -15.01 -6.81 11.14
N CYS A 832 -15.58 -7.16 10.00
CA CYS A 832 -15.10 -8.29 9.18
C CYS A 832 -14.95 -7.96 7.69
N GLY A 833 -15.25 -6.74 7.25
CA GLY A 833 -15.04 -6.33 5.86
C GLY A 833 -13.55 -6.22 5.51
N GLU A 834 -13.25 -5.90 4.26
CA GLU A 834 -11.87 -5.69 3.78
C GLU A 834 -11.10 -4.66 4.64
N HIS A 835 -11.82 -3.73 5.23
CA HIS A 835 -11.26 -2.69 6.10
C HIS A 835 -10.62 -3.23 7.38
N GLY A 836 -10.96 -4.44 7.82
CA GLY A 836 -10.41 -5.03 9.04
C GLY A 836 -8.91 -5.25 9.04
N GLY A 837 -8.29 -5.28 7.86
CA GLY A 837 -6.83 -5.40 7.68
C GLY A 837 -6.15 -4.10 7.25
N ASP A 838 -6.88 -3.00 7.09
CA ASP A 838 -6.33 -1.69 6.74
C ASP A 838 -5.93 -0.92 7.99
N PRO A 839 -4.66 -0.49 8.12
CA PRO A 839 -4.19 0.19 9.34
C PRO A 839 -5.00 1.41 9.75
N SER A 840 -5.37 2.27 8.80
CA SER A 840 -6.19 3.47 9.07
C SER A 840 -7.57 3.10 9.57
N SER A 841 -8.18 2.08 9.02
CA SER A 841 -9.49 1.59 9.43
C SER A 841 -9.45 0.92 10.80
N VAL A 842 -8.39 0.17 11.09
CA VAL A 842 -8.16 -0.43 12.43
C VAL A 842 -8.04 0.67 13.49
N GLU A 843 -7.31 1.74 13.19
CA GLU A 843 -7.22 2.91 14.09
C GLU A 843 -8.62 3.46 14.41
N PHE A 844 -9.44 3.66 13.39
CA PHE A 844 -10.81 4.13 13.58
C PHE A 844 -11.65 3.17 14.42
N CYS A 845 -11.53 1.87 14.18
CA CYS A 845 -12.22 0.84 14.97
C CYS A 845 -11.82 0.91 16.45
N HIS A 846 -10.56 1.15 16.74
CA HIS A 846 -10.10 1.39 18.11
C HIS A 846 -10.76 2.64 18.71
N GLN A 847 -10.78 3.73 17.97
CA GLN A 847 -11.33 5.03 18.44
C GLN A 847 -12.81 4.96 18.76
N ILE A 848 -13.60 4.20 18.02
CA ILE A 848 -15.04 4.06 18.25
C ILE A 848 -15.39 2.96 19.25
N GLY A 849 -14.41 2.27 19.80
CA GLY A 849 -14.59 1.29 20.86
C GLY A 849 -15.07 -0.08 20.41
N LEU A 850 -14.70 -0.54 19.22
CA LEU A 850 -14.94 -1.92 18.83
C LEU A 850 -14.13 -2.88 19.70
N ASP A 851 -14.60 -4.10 19.83
CA ASP A 851 -13.94 -5.13 20.64
C ASP A 851 -12.89 -5.92 19.85
N TYR A 852 -13.13 -6.12 18.55
CA TYR A 852 -12.17 -6.78 17.67
C TYR A 852 -12.26 -6.29 16.22
N VAL A 853 -11.19 -6.56 15.48
CA VAL A 853 -11.17 -6.50 14.02
C VAL A 853 -10.91 -7.90 13.48
N SER A 854 -11.45 -8.20 12.30
CA SER A 854 -11.28 -9.49 11.64
C SER A 854 -10.80 -9.27 10.21
N CYS A 855 -9.78 -10.00 9.79
CA CYS A 855 -9.13 -9.81 8.50
C CYS A 855 -8.64 -11.15 7.93
N SER A 856 -8.19 -11.12 6.68
CA SER A 856 -7.58 -12.31 6.06
C SER A 856 -6.35 -12.77 6.87
N PRO A 857 -6.00 -14.07 6.82
CA PRO A 857 -4.94 -14.63 7.68
C PRO A 857 -3.61 -13.88 7.64
N PHE A 858 -3.14 -13.47 6.48
CA PHE A 858 -1.85 -12.79 6.33
C PHE A 858 -1.88 -11.32 6.74
N ARG A 859 -3.06 -10.74 6.93
CA ARG A 859 -3.20 -9.39 7.48
C ARG A 859 -3.28 -9.36 9.01
N VAL A 860 -3.35 -10.51 9.65
CA VAL A 860 -3.41 -10.59 11.12
C VAL A 860 -2.25 -9.86 11.78
N PRO A 861 -0.97 -10.05 11.40
CA PRO A 861 0.12 -9.28 11.99
C PRO A 861 0.00 -7.77 11.75
N ILE A 862 -0.44 -7.37 10.57
CA ILE A 862 -0.65 -5.95 10.21
C ILE A 862 -1.70 -5.33 11.13
N ALA A 863 -2.83 -6.02 11.33
CA ALA A 863 -3.91 -5.57 12.21
C ALA A 863 -3.47 -5.51 13.67
N ARG A 864 -2.70 -6.48 14.15
CA ARG A 864 -2.15 -6.49 15.50
C ARG A 864 -1.26 -5.28 15.75
N LEU A 865 -0.37 -4.99 14.81
CA LEU A 865 0.53 -3.84 14.91
C LEU A 865 -0.24 -2.52 14.83
N ALA A 866 -1.18 -2.40 13.89
CA ALA A 866 -2.03 -1.21 13.74
C ALA A 866 -2.88 -0.95 14.99
N ALA A 867 -3.44 -2.00 15.60
CA ALA A 867 -4.19 -1.90 16.84
C ALA A 867 -3.32 -1.40 18.00
N ALA A 868 -2.10 -1.91 18.09
CA ALA A 868 -1.14 -1.46 19.11
C ALA A 868 -0.78 0.02 18.91
N GLN A 869 -0.52 0.43 17.69
CA GLN A 869 -0.21 1.83 17.36
C GLN A 869 -1.38 2.77 17.68
N ALA A 870 -2.61 2.34 17.42
CA ALA A 870 -3.81 3.12 17.77
C ALA A 870 -3.93 3.32 19.29
N ALA A 871 -3.69 2.28 20.07
CA ALA A 871 -3.71 2.34 21.53
C ALA A 871 -2.60 3.25 22.08
N ILE A 872 -1.40 3.15 21.52
CA ILE A 872 -0.25 3.98 21.89
C ILE A 872 -0.53 5.47 21.58
N ALA A 873 -1.07 5.75 20.40
CA ALA A 873 -1.41 7.12 20.00
C ALA A 873 -2.47 7.73 20.91
N GLU A 874 -3.49 6.97 21.30
CA GLU A 874 -4.52 7.43 22.25
C GLU A 874 -3.94 7.74 23.63
N LYS A 875 -3.07 6.86 24.13
CA LYS A 875 -2.41 7.05 25.43
C LYS A 875 -1.54 8.31 25.49
N ASN A 876 -0.90 8.65 24.36
CA ASN A 876 0.04 9.78 24.25
C ASN A 876 -0.62 11.09 23.77
N ALA A 877 -1.92 11.07 23.49
CA ALA A 877 -2.66 12.23 23.04
C ALA A 877 -2.96 13.23 24.15
#